data_9c8c1de08a5d7f21ec035cd52fdb4324
#
_entry.id   9c8c1de08a5d7f21ec035cd52fdb4324
#
_cell.length_a   1.000
_cell.length_b   1.000
_cell.length_c   1.000
_cell.angle_alpha   90.00
_cell.angle_beta   90.00
_cell.angle_gamma   90.00
#
_symmetry.space_group_name_H-M   'P 1'
#
loop_
_entity.id
_entity.type
_entity.pdbx_description
1 polymer ?
#
loop_
_entity_poly.entity_id
_entity_poly.type
_entity_poly.pdbx_seq_one_letter_code
_entity_poly.pdbx_strand_id
1 'polypeptide(L)'
;MNVMQTTSKPNSESSSVLIRGNGTLNDSSPLILVDGMEMPLNEINPNDIATISVLKDAASCAIYGNRGANGVILVTTKRGSDGKINVTYSGKFSYNTPANLIHMVANYANYMELMNEASINSGQTQIFNGSTIKKWREADKNPNGLSESGYPNYVAYPNTDWYDEVYNPKLMQEHSITVSGAEKRTTYSLSATFLNNPGLVENAGMKKYYVRSDIESRITDFLTVGMRAWGYHTDQERNDVDNLNGLQMQKSIPGIYPRYDGKYGVPEATEEDPSASNPVYFINNAEGYYKQTKFFVNPYVKVNFLKHFTASYNFYYDHFRNEHKWNSSDYREQFSFQAGEVKNAPPTSDALQEYHVALWYDGDQSWKSSTVLNYSQMFGKKHDVSAMIGYEEYRKWRSTTDIDKKGMVDTSLTDFDALTDPRYIKGSTTEFASRSVFGRATYAYDSRYLLEANMRYDGSSRFAPESRWGLFPSFSAGWRLSEERFVKKLGWFDNLKLRASWGQLGNNSIGNYEWQAVYAATQYVFGNKKVSGLGMSSFSNYDLEWETTSITDFGLDFSVLNSRLTGTIDYYNKVTDGILYNPTLSPTLSYFGSPRQNIAEVTNRGFEVTLGWQDHIKDFTYGVSANFSFNKNEVSKYKGKLVREWKQDANGKWTYHTNLGEVSTGGNERIVEGHMINEYYVLNLYKGTGNSFNTDGTVNPVGGPTDGMIRTEEDMKWLKAMMTAGYQFYPKQGVGKDKIWYGDIIYDDLDGDGVYGDDDDRAFQGYSRTPKYYFGLQMNAAWKGFDLSMNWSGAAGFKINWYEKAQNSSIVTYGYGIGREVAYDHYFYDPENPDDPRTNLTSKTPRLTTDQAGQVSTASAWHLHNGNYLKLKNLTIGYTFPKTWVKKAYMQNVRLYASGENLFTITKFKGMDPEMMCGVGYAPMRQYAFGINVTF
;
A
#
# COMPACT_ATOMS: atom_id res chain seq x y z
N MET A 1 -4.72 9.36 12.34
CA MET A 1 -4.89 8.67 11.03
C MET A 1 -3.57 8.72 10.31
N ASN A 2 -3.14 7.60 9.80
CA ASN A 2 -1.96 7.51 8.95
C ASN A 2 -2.39 7.23 7.51
N VAL A 3 -1.78 7.95 6.57
CA VAL A 3 -2.02 7.76 5.12
C VAL A 3 -0.67 7.61 4.44
N MET A 4 -0.40 6.40 3.96
CA MET A 4 0.81 6.08 3.20
C MET A 4 0.43 5.79 1.75
N GLN A 5 1.07 6.47 0.82
CA GLN A 5 0.85 6.24 -0.60
C GLN A 5 1.60 4.98 -1.04
N THR A 6 0.87 3.94 -1.42
CA THR A 6 1.46 2.65 -1.79
C THR A 6 1.79 2.55 -3.27
N THR A 7 1.10 3.28 -4.13
CA THR A 7 1.42 3.40 -5.57
C THR A 7 0.92 4.73 -6.14
N SER A 8 1.60 5.21 -7.17
CA SER A 8 1.21 6.39 -7.96
C SER A 8 0.75 6.00 -9.38
N LYS A 9 0.55 4.72 -9.66
CA LYS A 9 0.11 4.23 -10.97
C LYS A 9 -1.26 4.82 -11.31
N PRO A 10 -1.45 5.44 -12.48
CA PRO A 10 -2.73 5.99 -12.89
C PRO A 10 -3.86 4.96 -12.80
N ASN A 11 -5.04 5.39 -12.31
CA ASN A 11 -6.23 4.58 -12.03
C ASN A 11 -6.07 3.47 -10.96
N SER A 12 -4.86 3.31 -10.44
CA SER A 12 -4.56 2.37 -9.36
C SER A 12 -3.89 3.07 -8.19
N GLU A 13 -3.94 4.42 -8.16
CA GLU A 13 -3.44 5.18 -7.04
C GLU A 13 -4.09 4.65 -5.76
N SER A 14 -3.29 4.11 -4.87
CA SER A 14 -3.76 3.58 -3.61
C SER A 14 -2.99 4.16 -2.44
N SER A 15 -3.72 4.30 -1.35
CA SER A 15 -3.15 4.71 -0.08
C SER A 15 -3.59 3.73 0.99
N SER A 16 -2.63 3.21 1.73
CA SER A 16 -2.92 2.51 2.97
C SER A 16 -3.32 3.52 4.03
N VAL A 17 -4.54 3.39 4.53
CA VAL A 17 -5.05 4.23 5.60
C VAL A 17 -5.25 3.39 6.84
N LEU A 18 -4.58 3.75 7.92
CA LEU A 18 -4.70 3.05 9.20
C LEU A 18 -5.10 4.02 10.32
N ILE A 19 -6.04 3.56 11.17
CA ILE A 19 -6.49 4.27 12.37
C ILE A 19 -6.19 3.38 13.58
N ARG A 20 -5.24 3.82 14.44
CA ARG A 20 -4.86 3.10 15.66
C ARG A 20 -4.32 1.69 15.41
N GLY A 21 -3.52 1.52 14.35
CA GLY A 21 -2.81 0.29 14.01
C GLY A 21 -3.65 -0.81 13.35
N ASN A 22 -3.03 -1.95 13.06
CA ASN A 22 -3.72 -3.12 12.54
C ASN A 22 -4.58 -3.75 13.63
N GLY A 23 -5.89 -3.73 13.45
CA GLY A 23 -6.86 -4.23 14.43
C GLY A 23 -7.23 -5.69 14.24
N THR A 24 -6.97 -6.28 13.09
CA THR A 24 -7.30 -7.67 12.74
C THR A 24 -6.20 -8.28 11.90
N LEU A 25 -6.21 -9.59 11.75
CA LEU A 25 -5.35 -10.32 10.81
C LEU A 25 -5.86 -10.24 9.35
N ASN A 26 -7.04 -9.68 9.16
CA ASN A 26 -7.67 -9.43 7.88
C ASN A 26 -7.44 -7.98 7.42
N ASP A 27 -8.36 -7.43 6.61
CA ASP A 27 -8.31 -6.02 6.19
C ASP A 27 -8.59 -5.08 7.37
N SER A 28 -7.62 -4.24 7.69
CA SER A 28 -7.68 -3.21 8.75
C SER A 28 -8.03 -1.81 8.23
N SER A 29 -8.45 -1.69 6.98
CA SER A 29 -8.83 -0.41 6.37
C SER A 29 -10.06 0.19 7.05
N PRO A 30 -10.12 1.51 7.28
CA PRO A 30 -11.28 2.18 7.83
C PRO A 30 -12.45 2.18 6.83
N LEU A 31 -13.66 2.24 7.35
CA LEU A 31 -14.85 2.48 6.55
C LEU A 31 -14.86 3.92 6.03
N ILE A 32 -14.94 4.11 4.73
CA ILE A 32 -15.03 5.43 4.10
C ILE A 32 -16.45 5.64 3.62
N LEU A 33 -17.08 6.70 4.12
CA LEU A 33 -18.45 7.06 3.77
C LEU A 33 -18.49 8.43 3.11
N VAL A 34 -18.90 8.48 1.85
CA VAL A 34 -19.13 9.73 1.12
C VAL A 34 -20.63 9.99 1.07
N ASP A 35 -21.09 11.07 1.72
CA ASP A 35 -22.50 11.42 1.91
C ASP A 35 -23.37 10.25 2.43
N GLY A 36 -22.77 9.32 3.19
CA GLY A 36 -23.44 8.18 3.81
C GLY A 36 -23.40 6.87 3.02
N MET A 37 -22.74 6.85 1.85
CA MET A 37 -22.48 5.63 1.09
C MET A 37 -21.02 5.23 1.15
N GLU A 38 -20.77 3.96 1.29
CA GLU A 38 -19.42 3.40 1.29
C GLU A 38 -18.79 3.43 -0.10
N MET A 39 -17.59 4.02 -0.19
CA MET A 39 -16.78 4.02 -1.41
C MET A 39 -15.33 4.38 -1.13
N PRO A 40 -14.38 3.95 -1.97
CA PRO A 40 -12.98 4.38 -1.90
C PRO A 40 -12.81 5.88 -2.15
N LEU A 41 -11.81 6.51 -1.52
CA LEU A 41 -11.53 7.95 -1.70
C LEU A 41 -11.12 8.33 -3.13
N ASN A 42 -10.49 7.44 -3.87
CA ASN A 42 -10.08 7.68 -5.26
C ASN A 42 -11.23 7.68 -6.28
N GLU A 43 -12.44 7.33 -5.84
CA GLU A 43 -13.64 7.41 -6.69
C GLU A 43 -14.29 8.78 -6.68
N ILE A 44 -14.00 9.65 -5.71
CA ILE A 44 -14.55 11.00 -5.64
C ILE A 44 -13.55 12.05 -6.12
N ASN A 45 -14.06 13.07 -6.83
CA ASN A 45 -13.22 14.20 -7.19
C ASN A 45 -12.90 15.04 -5.93
N PRO A 46 -11.61 15.29 -5.61
CA PRO A 46 -11.22 16.14 -4.47
C PRO A 46 -11.83 17.53 -4.50
N ASN A 47 -12.08 18.11 -5.70
CA ASN A 47 -12.71 19.41 -5.84
C ASN A 47 -14.16 19.44 -5.36
N ASP A 48 -14.84 18.31 -5.27
CA ASP A 48 -16.21 18.19 -4.79
C ASP A 48 -16.28 17.99 -3.27
N ILE A 49 -15.17 17.77 -2.58
CA ILE A 49 -15.13 17.55 -1.13
C ILE A 49 -15.30 18.87 -0.37
N ALA A 50 -16.22 18.90 0.58
CA ALA A 50 -16.38 20.01 1.53
C ALA A 50 -15.62 19.76 2.83
N THR A 51 -15.81 18.58 3.44
CA THR A 51 -15.16 18.21 4.71
C THR A 51 -14.78 16.73 4.76
N ILE A 52 -13.72 16.43 5.51
CA ILE A 52 -13.33 15.08 5.89
C ILE A 52 -13.26 15.03 7.41
N SER A 53 -13.99 14.09 8.03
CA SER A 53 -13.96 13.85 9.47
C SER A 53 -13.55 12.41 9.75
N VAL A 54 -12.68 12.22 10.74
CA VAL A 54 -12.18 10.89 11.12
C VAL A 54 -12.70 10.53 12.50
N LEU A 55 -13.48 9.46 12.57
CA LEU A 55 -14.01 8.90 13.80
C LEU A 55 -13.11 7.75 14.25
N LYS A 56 -12.68 7.78 15.51
CA LYS A 56 -11.65 6.87 16.02
C LYS A 56 -12.13 6.02 17.19
N ASP A 57 -13.07 6.53 17.97
CA ASP A 57 -13.62 5.88 19.16
C ASP A 57 -14.90 5.10 18.84
N ALA A 58 -15.22 4.10 19.69
CA ALA A 58 -16.35 3.24 19.46
C ALA A 58 -17.70 4.00 19.50
N ALA A 59 -17.86 4.99 20.34
CA ALA A 59 -19.11 5.73 20.47
C ALA A 59 -19.42 6.51 19.20
N SER A 60 -18.45 7.22 18.63
CA SER A 60 -18.62 7.94 17.37
C SER A 60 -18.80 7.03 16.16
N CYS A 61 -18.19 5.82 16.16
CA CYS A 61 -18.30 4.84 15.07
C CYS A 61 -19.59 4.01 15.12
N ALA A 62 -20.24 3.90 16.29
CA ALA A 62 -21.31 2.94 16.54
C ALA A 62 -22.49 2.99 15.55
N ILE A 63 -22.89 4.19 15.11
CA ILE A 63 -24.02 4.34 14.18
C ILE A 63 -23.70 3.95 12.73
N TYR A 64 -22.41 3.77 12.39
CA TYR A 64 -21.99 3.49 11.01
C TYR A 64 -21.85 2.00 10.71
N GLY A 65 -22.12 1.15 11.70
CA GLY A 65 -22.31 -0.28 11.50
C GLY A 65 -21.07 -1.13 11.65
N ASN A 66 -21.26 -2.34 11.21
CA ASN A 66 -20.38 -3.48 11.38
C ASN A 66 -18.99 -3.37 10.74
N ARG A 67 -18.72 -2.32 9.98
CA ARG A 67 -17.42 -2.04 9.35
C ARG A 67 -16.68 -0.89 10.01
N GLY A 68 -17.27 -0.26 11.04
CA GLY A 68 -16.66 0.82 11.81
C GLY A 68 -15.56 0.39 12.78
N ALA A 69 -15.30 -0.90 12.95
CA ALA A 69 -14.31 -1.44 13.89
C ALA A 69 -12.87 -0.94 13.67
N ASN A 70 -12.53 -0.61 12.43
CA ASN A 70 -11.23 -0.04 12.06
C ASN A 70 -11.25 1.49 11.95
N GLY A 71 -12.33 2.15 12.47
CA GLY A 71 -12.56 3.57 12.36
C GLY A 71 -13.36 3.94 11.12
N VAL A 72 -13.88 5.19 11.09
CA VAL A 72 -14.72 5.69 10.00
C VAL A 72 -14.20 7.02 9.51
N ILE A 73 -14.12 7.17 8.20
CA ILE A 73 -13.82 8.42 7.51
C ILE A 73 -15.10 8.92 6.86
N LEU A 74 -15.59 10.06 7.33
CA LEU A 74 -16.76 10.71 6.79
C LEU A 74 -16.33 11.80 5.82
N VAL A 75 -16.74 11.67 4.58
CA VAL A 75 -16.55 12.67 3.53
C VAL A 75 -17.90 13.29 3.21
N THR A 76 -18.00 14.62 3.37
CA THR A 76 -19.16 15.39 2.93
C THR A 76 -18.81 16.14 1.66
N THR A 77 -19.71 16.12 0.69
CA THR A 77 -19.51 16.86 -0.55
C THR A 77 -20.06 18.28 -0.48
N LYS A 78 -19.57 19.17 -1.35
CA LYS A 78 -20.03 20.55 -1.47
C LYS A 78 -21.51 20.58 -1.87
N ARG A 79 -22.26 21.47 -1.27
CA ARG A 79 -23.69 21.70 -1.53
C ARG A 79 -23.90 23.09 -2.08
N GLY A 80 -25.06 23.32 -2.73
CA GLY A 80 -25.50 24.66 -3.03
C GLY A 80 -25.72 25.45 -1.73
N SER A 81 -25.30 26.68 -1.72
CA SER A 81 -25.50 27.60 -0.61
C SER A 81 -26.46 28.72 -1.00
N ASP A 82 -27.13 29.31 0.01
CA ASP A 82 -27.97 30.47 -0.22
C ASP A 82 -27.18 31.59 -0.88
N GLY A 83 -27.71 32.15 -1.96
CA GLY A 83 -27.10 33.25 -2.69
C GLY A 83 -27.28 33.17 -4.22
N LYS A 84 -26.61 34.07 -4.92
CA LYS A 84 -26.63 34.12 -6.38
C LYS A 84 -25.96 32.90 -6.98
N ILE A 85 -26.29 32.60 -8.23
CA ILE A 85 -25.61 31.59 -9.03
C ILE A 85 -24.11 31.90 -9.10
N ASN A 86 -23.30 30.94 -8.76
CA ASN A 86 -21.83 30.99 -8.88
C ASN A 86 -21.41 29.94 -9.90
N VAL A 87 -20.61 30.35 -10.88
CA VAL A 87 -19.93 29.46 -11.81
C VAL A 87 -18.46 29.50 -11.46
N THR A 88 -17.90 28.36 -11.03
CA THR A 88 -16.48 28.26 -10.68
C THR A 88 -15.78 27.36 -11.66
N TYR A 89 -14.73 27.87 -12.29
CA TYR A 89 -13.77 27.09 -13.08
C TYR A 89 -12.51 26.88 -12.27
N SER A 90 -12.02 25.63 -12.25
CA SER A 90 -10.76 25.21 -11.64
C SER A 90 -9.91 24.50 -12.69
N GLY A 91 -8.76 25.03 -13.01
CA GLY A 91 -7.79 24.41 -13.89
C GLY A 91 -6.49 24.11 -13.13
N LYS A 92 -5.95 22.89 -13.28
CA LYS A 92 -4.65 22.47 -12.72
C LYS A 92 -3.83 21.83 -13.83
N PHE A 93 -2.59 22.30 -13.97
CA PHE A 93 -1.58 21.76 -14.87
C PHE A 93 -0.41 21.29 -14.01
N SER A 94 -0.10 20.00 -14.06
CA SER A 94 0.93 19.37 -13.23
C SER A 94 2.02 18.78 -14.10
N TYR A 95 3.25 19.22 -13.92
CA TYR A 95 4.43 18.55 -14.44
C TYR A 95 4.84 17.47 -13.47
N ASN A 96 4.61 16.22 -13.85
CA ASN A 96 4.85 15.04 -13.04
C ASN A 96 6.21 14.46 -13.39
N THR A 97 7.02 14.20 -12.37
CA THR A 97 8.33 13.56 -12.48
C THR A 97 8.41 12.38 -11.51
N PRO A 98 9.27 11.38 -11.73
CA PRO A 98 9.54 10.40 -10.69
C PRO A 98 10.14 11.09 -9.46
N ALA A 99 9.65 10.74 -8.27
CA ALA A 99 10.14 11.34 -7.01
C ALA A 99 11.52 10.78 -6.64
N ASN A 100 11.70 9.50 -6.83
CA ASN A 100 12.95 8.79 -6.62
C ASN A 100 12.97 7.55 -7.52
N LEU A 101 14.12 7.28 -8.13
CA LEU A 101 14.37 6.10 -8.94
C LEU A 101 15.49 5.28 -8.31
N ILE A 102 15.51 4.00 -8.59
CA ILE A 102 16.66 3.16 -8.27
C ILE A 102 17.73 3.41 -9.33
N HIS A 103 18.96 3.64 -8.89
CA HIS A 103 20.07 3.83 -9.78
C HIS A 103 20.78 2.49 -10.02
N MET A 104 20.81 2.08 -11.28
CA MET A 104 21.49 0.86 -11.73
C MET A 104 22.85 1.22 -12.34
N VAL A 105 23.71 0.22 -12.49
CA VAL A 105 24.92 0.36 -13.32
C VAL A 105 24.49 0.54 -14.76
N ALA A 106 24.72 1.71 -15.33
CA ALA A 106 24.34 2.03 -16.72
C ALA A 106 25.48 1.78 -17.72
N ASN A 107 26.74 1.85 -17.32
CA ASN A 107 27.86 1.54 -18.20
C ASN A 107 28.03 0.02 -18.33
N TYR A 108 27.88 -0.49 -19.55
CA TYR A 108 27.89 -1.93 -19.77
C TYR A 108 29.27 -2.59 -19.61
N ALA A 109 30.35 -1.88 -19.92
CA ALA A 109 31.70 -2.40 -19.65
C ALA A 109 31.94 -2.58 -18.15
N ASN A 110 31.46 -1.63 -17.30
CA ASN A 110 31.52 -1.79 -15.84
C ASN A 110 30.64 -2.95 -15.38
N TYR A 111 29.44 -3.08 -15.94
CA TYR A 111 28.56 -4.21 -15.66
C TYR A 111 29.23 -5.56 -15.94
N MET A 112 29.85 -5.72 -17.10
CA MET A 112 30.55 -6.94 -17.47
C MET A 112 31.71 -7.25 -16.50
N GLU A 113 32.48 -6.25 -16.07
CA GLU A 113 33.56 -6.40 -15.08
C GLU A 113 33.02 -6.87 -13.73
N LEU A 114 31.91 -6.29 -13.26
CA LEU A 114 31.25 -6.70 -12.01
C LEU A 114 30.66 -8.11 -12.08
N MET A 115 30.10 -8.50 -13.23
CA MET A 115 29.63 -9.86 -13.47
C MET A 115 30.80 -10.88 -13.45
N ASN A 116 31.90 -10.52 -14.06
CA ASN A 116 33.12 -11.33 -14.02
C ASN A 116 33.68 -11.47 -12.60
N GLU A 117 33.67 -10.36 -11.82
CA GLU A 117 34.06 -10.40 -10.42
C GLU A 117 33.17 -11.33 -9.59
N ALA A 118 31.85 -11.19 -9.73
CA ALA A 118 30.91 -12.05 -9.02
C ALA A 118 31.07 -13.55 -9.36
N SER A 119 31.32 -13.84 -10.63
CA SER A 119 31.57 -15.20 -11.11
C SER A 119 32.87 -15.79 -10.50
N ILE A 120 33.97 -15.02 -10.56
CA ILE A 120 35.27 -15.43 -9.96
C ILE A 120 35.14 -15.60 -8.44
N ASN A 121 34.41 -14.68 -7.78
CA ASN A 121 34.14 -14.77 -6.34
C ASN A 121 33.29 -15.99 -5.97
N SER A 122 32.56 -16.55 -6.92
CA SER A 122 31.78 -17.80 -6.74
C SER A 122 32.56 -19.07 -7.13
N GLY A 123 33.87 -18.95 -7.40
CA GLY A 123 34.70 -20.06 -7.81
C GLY A 123 34.50 -20.50 -9.27
N GLN A 124 33.88 -19.64 -10.09
CA GLN A 124 33.59 -19.89 -11.51
C GLN A 124 34.58 -19.15 -12.40
N THR A 125 34.50 -19.39 -13.72
CA THR A 125 35.26 -18.65 -14.73
C THR A 125 34.59 -17.31 -15.06
N GLN A 126 35.33 -16.42 -15.68
CA GLN A 126 34.79 -15.18 -16.25
C GLN A 126 33.68 -15.48 -17.25
N ILE A 127 32.64 -14.68 -17.22
CA ILE A 127 31.50 -14.74 -18.15
C ILE A 127 31.86 -13.99 -19.43
N PHE A 128 32.34 -12.75 -19.31
CA PHE A 128 32.63 -11.88 -20.43
C PHE A 128 34.12 -11.86 -20.75
N ASN A 129 34.47 -12.02 -22.04
CA ASN A 129 35.83 -11.93 -22.51
C ASN A 129 36.38 -10.49 -22.44
N GLY A 130 37.69 -10.37 -22.20
CA GLY A 130 38.33 -9.05 -22.19
C GLY A 130 38.26 -8.33 -23.55
N SER A 131 38.17 -9.06 -24.67
CA SER A 131 37.94 -8.47 -26.00
C SER A 131 36.55 -7.82 -26.11
N THR A 132 35.52 -8.44 -25.56
CA THR A 132 34.15 -7.90 -25.52
C THR A 132 34.13 -6.61 -24.72
N ILE A 133 34.64 -6.64 -23.48
CA ILE A 133 34.72 -5.44 -22.62
C ILE A 133 35.46 -4.29 -23.32
N LYS A 134 36.59 -4.62 -24.00
CA LYS A 134 37.39 -3.64 -24.73
C LYS A 134 36.61 -2.96 -25.86
N LYS A 135 35.77 -3.71 -26.61
CA LYS A 135 34.93 -3.14 -27.68
C LYS A 135 34.01 -2.07 -27.13
N TRP A 136 33.34 -2.30 -26.01
CA TRP A 136 32.47 -1.31 -25.35
C TRP A 136 33.25 -0.08 -24.86
N ARG A 137 34.42 -0.31 -24.26
CA ARG A 137 35.33 0.78 -23.83
C ARG A 137 35.84 1.66 -24.99
N GLU A 138 36.04 1.06 -26.15
CA GLU A 138 36.47 1.78 -27.38
C GLU A 138 35.29 2.53 -28.00
N ALA A 139 34.11 1.93 -28.06
CA ALA A 139 32.90 2.54 -28.55
C ALA A 139 32.48 3.78 -27.71
N ASP A 140 32.62 3.69 -26.39
CA ASP A 140 32.37 4.81 -25.47
C ASP A 140 33.22 6.07 -25.77
N LYS A 141 34.42 5.90 -26.28
CA LYS A 141 35.30 7.02 -26.64
C LYS A 141 34.84 7.75 -27.91
N ASN A 142 34.04 7.11 -28.75
CA ASN A 142 33.50 7.67 -29.97
C ASN A 142 32.03 7.25 -30.21
N PRO A 143 31.09 7.70 -29.36
CA PRO A 143 29.71 7.22 -29.39
C PRO A 143 28.98 7.49 -30.71
N ASN A 144 29.32 8.54 -31.42
CA ASN A 144 28.74 8.91 -32.72
C ASN A 144 29.48 8.26 -33.91
N GLY A 145 30.58 7.55 -33.70
CA GLY A 145 31.21 6.74 -34.72
C GLY A 145 30.29 5.62 -35.20
N LEU A 146 30.53 5.13 -36.40
CA LEU A 146 29.76 4.00 -36.94
C LEU A 146 30.42 2.68 -36.58
N SER A 147 29.58 1.72 -36.17
CA SER A 147 29.95 0.31 -36.01
C SER A 147 30.14 -0.38 -37.32
N GLU A 148 30.61 -1.61 -37.34
CA GLU A 148 30.75 -2.43 -38.54
C GLU A 148 29.42 -2.67 -39.25
N SER A 149 28.29 -2.68 -38.50
CA SER A 149 26.92 -2.83 -39.02
C SER A 149 26.33 -1.50 -39.55
N GLY A 150 27.09 -0.39 -39.45
CA GLY A 150 26.64 0.91 -39.91
C GLY A 150 25.75 1.71 -38.96
N TYR A 151 25.48 1.16 -37.79
CA TYR A 151 24.76 1.90 -36.70
C TYR A 151 25.74 2.73 -35.87
N PRO A 152 25.27 3.84 -35.27
CA PRO A 152 26.09 4.60 -34.31
C PRO A 152 26.55 3.72 -33.15
N ASN A 153 27.77 3.98 -32.65
CA ASN A 153 28.33 3.17 -31.56
C ASN A 153 27.46 3.19 -30.31
N TYR A 154 26.80 4.32 -29.98
CA TYR A 154 25.89 4.37 -28.81
C TYR A 154 24.65 3.49 -28.97
N VAL A 155 24.34 3.03 -30.19
CA VAL A 155 23.23 2.11 -30.48
C VAL A 155 23.74 0.65 -30.52
N ALA A 156 24.87 0.40 -31.21
CA ALA A 156 25.43 -0.93 -31.38
C ALA A 156 26.21 -1.42 -30.13
N TYR A 157 26.71 -0.51 -29.29
CA TYR A 157 27.40 -0.77 -28.03
C TYR A 157 26.75 0.07 -26.92
N PRO A 158 25.50 -0.20 -26.56
CA PRO A 158 24.72 0.67 -25.69
C PRO A 158 25.17 0.67 -24.24
N ASN A 159 24.84 1.76 -23.55
CA ASN A 159 24.96 1.98 -22.11
C ASN A 159 23.65 2.59 -21.60
N THR A 160 22.63 1.74 -21.44
CA THR A 160 21.27 2.18 -21.14
C THR A 160 21.00 2.28 -19.65
N ASP A 161 20.57 3.44 -19.18
CA ASP A 161 19.94 3.60 -17.86
C ASP A 161 18.42 3.35 -18.01
N TRP A 162 17.99 2.16 -17.62
CA TRP A 162 16.62 1.73 -17.86
C TRP A 162 15.58 2.48 -17.04
N TYR A 163 15.91 2.93 -15.82
CA TYR A 163 14.96 3.69 -15.02
C TYR A 163 14.74 5.09 -15.61
N ASP A 164 15.80 5.73 -16.09
CA ASP A 164 15.69 7.02 -16.76
C ASP A 164 15.01 6.89 -18.15
N GLU A 165 15.19 5.76 -18.85
CA GLU A 165 14.56 5.51 -20.15
C GLU A 165 13.04 5.27 -20.01
N VAL A 166 12.62 4.50 -19.00
CA VAL A 166 11.23 4.07 -18.83
C VAL A 166 10.38 5.13 -18.14
N TYR A 167 10.91 5.84 -17.14
CA TYR A 167 10.17 6.82 -16.34
C TYR A 167 10.38 8.23 -16.83
N ASN A 168 9.47 8.72 -17.66
CA ASN A 168 9.57 10.02 -18.31
C ASN A 168 8.64 11.06 -17.66
N PRO A 169 9.12 12.31 -17.46
CA PRO A 169 8.26 13.40 -17.02
C PRO A 169 7.10 13.65 -17.98
N LYS A 170 5.90 13.89 -17.43
CA LYS A 170 4.68 14.10 -18.22
C LYS A 170 3.82 15.24 -17.66
N LEU A 171 3.05 15.88 -18.55
CA LEU A 171 2.11 16.93 -18.20
C LEU A 171 0.70 16.36 -17.98
N MET A 172 0.23 16.40 -16.74
CA MET A 172 -1.13 16.08 -16.33
C MET A 172 -2.01 17.35 -16.37
N GLN A 173 -3.27 17.19 -16.73
CA GLN A 173 -4.24 18.30 -16.79
C GLN A 173 -5.54 17.90 -16.10
N GLU A 174 -6.08 18.83 -15.30
CA GLU A 174 -7.40 18.69 -14.68
C GLU A 174 -8.19 19.98 -14.89
N HIS A 175 -9.43 19.83 -15.33
CA HIS A 175 -10.35 20.94 -15.58
C HIS A 175 -11.69 20.63 -14.93
N SER A 176 -12.15 21.49 -14.04
CA SER A 176 -13.44 21.35 -13.34
C SER A 176 -14.28 22.61 -13.48
N ILE A 177 -15.54 22.42 -13.78
CA ILE A 177 -16.56 23.47 -13.80
C ILE A 177 -17.62 23.10 -12.76
N THR A 178 -17.93 24.01 -11.86
CA THR A 178 -19.00 23.85 -10.85
C THR A 178 -19.97 25.02 -10.96
N VAL A 179 -21.26 24.69 -11.07
CA VAL A 179 -22.36 25.66 -11.02
C VAL A 179 -23.12 25.38 -9.72
N SER A 180 -23.20 26.37 -8.84
CA SER A 180 -23.90 26.24 -7.57
C SER A 180 -24.70 27.49 -7.22
N GLY A 181 -25.78 27.30 -6.47
CA GLY A 181 -26.61 28.41 -6.06
C GLY A 181 -27.88 27.99 -5.31
N ALA A 182 -28.69 28.95 -4.99
CA ALA A 182 -30.01 28.74 -4.41
C ALA A 182 -31.04 29.68 -5.06
N GLU A 183 -32.19 29.15 -5.32
CA GLU A 183 -33.37 29.94 -5.74
C GLU A 183 -34.53 29.60 -4.83
N LYS A 184 -34.98 30.61 -4.05
CA LYS A 184 -36.07 30.48 -3.09
C LYS A 184 -35.85 29.35 -2.08
N ARG A 185 -36.47 28.19 -2.34
CA ARG A 185 -36.44 27.01 -1.46
C ARG A 185 -35.59 25.87 -1.99
N THR A 186 -34.92 26.06 -3.13
CA THR A 186 -34.13 25.01 -3.80
C THR A 186 -32.67 25.41 -3.86
N THR A 187 -31.79 24.54 -3.35
CA THR A 187 -30.34 24.64 -3.50
C THR A 187 -29.86 23.61 -4.51
N TYR A 188 -28.82 23.95 -5.27
CA TYR A 188 -28.25 23.05 -6.26
C TYR A 188 -26.74 23.25 -6.37
N SER A 189 -26.04 22.15 -6.70
CA SER A 189 -24.63 22.12 -7.07
C SER A 189 -24.41 21.08 -8.16
N LEU A 190 -23.89 21.53 -9.29
CA LEU A 190 -23.60 20.69 -10.45
C LEU A 190 -22.12 20.84 -10.75
N SER A 191 -21.38 19.74 -10.91
CA SER A 191 -19.98 19.79 -11.31
C SER A 191 -19.68 18.80 -12.45
N ALA A 192 -18.74 19.19 -13.30
CA ALA A 192 -18.16 18.32 -14.33
C ALA A 192 -16.65 18.49 -14.31
N THR A 193 -15.91 17.39 -14.31
CA THR A 193 -14.45 17.40 -14.28
C THR A 193 -13.88 16.46 -15.32
N PHE A 194 -12.86 16.92 -16.01
CA PHE A 194 -12.02 16.15 -16.91
C PHE A 194 -10.61 16.07 -16.34
N LEU A 195 -10.07 14.87 -16.25
CA LEU A 195 -8.70 14.59 -15.85
C LEU A 195 -8.00 13.82 -16.96
N ASN A 196 -6.84 14.29 -17.39
CA ASN A 196 -5.92 13.60 -18.28
C ASN A 196 -4.60 13.38 -17.51
N ASN A 197 -4.33 12.15 -17.10
CA ASN A 197 -3.10 11.74 -16.43
C ASN A 197 -2.33 10.77 -17.33
N PRO A 198 -1.29 11.22 -18.03
CA PRO A 198 -0.54 10.36 -18.95
C PRO A 198 0.38 9.34 -18.25
N GLY A 199 0.46 9.38 -16.89
CA GLY A 199 1.42 8.57 -16.14
C GLY A 199 2.87 8.97 -16.40
N LEU A 200 3.82 8.20 -15.84
CA LEU A 200 5.27 8.40 -16.05
C LEU A 200 5.84 7.41 -17.06
N VAL A 201 5.15 6.31 -17.31
CA VAL A 201 5.53 5.25 -18.25
C VAL A 201 4.73 5.40 -19.52
N GLU A 202 5.32 5.08 -20.69
CA GLU A 202 4.60 5.07 -21.95
C GLU A 202 3.41 4.09 -21.88
N ASN A 203 2.28 4.42 -22.53
CA ASN A 203 1.03 3.65 -22.53
C ASN A 203 0.41 3.41 -21.12
N ALA A 204 0.80 4.15 -20.09
CA ALA A 204 0.20 4.09 -18.77
C ALA A 204 -0.90 5.15 -18.55
N GLY A 205 -1.25 5.87 -19.59
CA GLY A 205 -2.14 7.03 -19.54
C GLY A 205 -3.59 6.69 -19.19
N MET A 206 -4.24 7.64 -18.54
CA MET A 206 -5.64 7.55 -18.14
C MET A 206 -6.36 8.87 -18.42
N LYS A 207 -7.57 8.78 -18.96
CA LYS A 207 -8.55 9.89 -19.03
C LYS A 207 -9.72 9.55 -18.12
N LYS A 208 -10.14 10.50 -17.30
CA LYS A 208 -11.29 10.32 -16.39
C LYS A 208 -12.25 11.49 -16.47
N TYR A 209 -13.52 11.18 -16.55
CA TYR A 209 -14.62 12.12 -16.66
C TYR A 209 -15.53 11.94 -15.44
N TYR A 210 -15.75 13.01 -14.68
CA TYR A 210 -16.65 13.01 -13.54
C TYR A 210 -17.83 13.94 -13.78
N VAL A 211 -19.00 13.54 -13.35
CA VAL A 211 -20.19 14.40 -13.30
C VAL A 211 -20.86 14.22 -11.95
N ARG A 212 -21.28 15.32 -11.34
CA ARG A 212 -22.00 15.31 -10.06
C ARG A 212 -23.14 16.32 -10.06
N SER A 213 -24.23 15.93 -9.39
CA SER A 213 -25.41 16.76 -9.14
C SER A 213 -25.86 16.58 -7.69
N ASP A 214 -26.12 17.66 -6.97
CA ASP A 214 -26.76 17.69 -5.67
C ASP A 214 -27.88 18.76 -5.73
N ILE A 215 -29.12 18.34 -5.55
CA ILE A 215 -30.30 19.22 -5.58
C ILE A 215 -31.14 18.92 -4.34
N GLU A 216 -31.41 19.94 -3.54
CA GLU A 216 -32.33 19.85 -2.39
C GLU A 216 -33.39 20.93 -2.50
N SER A 217 -34.66 20.55 -2.34
CA SER A 217 -35.80 21.51 -2.39
C SER A 217 -36.68 21.35 -1.14
N ARG A 218 -36.90 22.43 -0.44
CA ARG A 218 -37.88 22.54 0.64
C ARG A 218 -39.24 22.79 0.04
N ILE A 219 -39.99 21.72 -0.25
CA ILE A 219 -41.32 21.79 -0.87
C ILE A 219 -42.30 22.56 0.03
N THR A 220 -42.29 22.24 1.34
CA THR A 220 -43.03 22.95 2.38
C THR A 220 -42.12 23.19 3.57
N ASP A 221 -42.62 23.86 4.63
CA ASP A 221 -41.83 24.07 5.84
C ASP A 221 -41.53 22.75 6.61
N PHE A 222 -42.32 21.72 6.35
CA PHE A 222 -42.14 20.41 6.98
C PHE A 222 -41.56 19.35 6.03
N LEU A 223 -41.59 19.57 4.71
CA LEU A 223 -41.16 18.57 3.72
C LEU A 223 -39.99 19.09 2.89
N THR A 224 -38.89 18.37 2.95
CA THR A 224 -37.70 18.55 2.09
C THR A 224 -37.48 17.30 1.26
N VAL A 225 -37.25 17.46 -0.02
CA VAL A 225 -36.83 16.38 -0.93
C VAL A 225 -35.51 16.74 -1.57
N GLY A 226 -34.71 15.74 -1.86
CA GLY A 226 -33.44 15.97 -2.51
C GLY A 226 -32.95 14.74 -3.28
N MET A 227 -32.01 14.98 -4.17
CA MET A 227 -31.35 13.94 -4.94
C MET A 227 -29.87 14.27 -5.12
N ARG A 228 -29.03 13.33 -4.79
CA ARG A 228 -27.59 13.34 -5.12
C ARG A 228 -27.33 12.30 -6.19
N ALA A 229 -26.63 12.69 -7.21
CA ALA A 229 -26.19 11.77 -8.26
C ALA A 229 -24.77 12.13 -8.66
N TRP A 230 -23.94 11.13 -8.89
CA TRP A 230 -22.63 11.32 -9.47
C TRP A 230 -22.21 10.08 -10.23
N GLY A 231 -21.25 10.25 -11.12
CA GLY A 231 -20.65 9.15 -11.83
C GLY A 231 -19.32 9.53 -12.43
N TYR A 232 -18.58 8.50 -12.81
CA TYR A 232 -17.37 8.69 -13.59
C TYR A 232 -17.24 7.63 -14.68
N HIS A 233 -16.50 8.00 -15.69
CA HIS A 233 -15.97 7.08 -16.70
C HIS A 233 -14.47 7.25 -16.79
N THR A 234 -13.73 6.13 -16.76
CA THR A 234 -12.28 6.09 -16.95
C THR A 234 -11.97 5.30 -18.20
N ASP A 235 -11.12 5.86 -19.04
CA ASP A 235 -10.53 5.19 -20.21
C ASP A 235 -9.01 5.18 -20.03
N GLN A 236 -8.44 3.99 -19.98
CA GLN A 236 -7.02 3.79 -19.74
C GLN A 236 -6.47 2.81 -20.77
N GLU A 237 -5.35 3.17 -21.36
CA GLU A 237 -4.54 2.28 -22.19
C GLU A 237 -4.02 1.12 -21.34
N ARG A 238 -3.99 -0.06 -21.90
CA ARG A 238 -3.39 -1.19 -21.22
C ARG A 238 -1.87 -1.08 -21.26
N ASN A 239 -1.25 -1.18 -20.13
CA ASN A 239 0.14 -1.58 -20.01
C ASN A 239 0.30 -2.61 -18.89
N ASP A 240 1.34 -3.40 -18.95
CA ASP A 240 1.65 -4.41 -17.95
C ASP A 240 2.73 -3.87 -16.97
N VAL A 241 2.50 -2.68 -16.43
CA VAL A 241 3.48 -1.98 -15.58
C VAL A 241 3.81 -2.76 -14.31
N ASP A 242 2.89 -3.56 -13.79
CA ASP A 242 3.16 -4.35 -12.59
C ASP A 242 4.18 -5.46 -12.89
N ASN A 243 4.02 -6.14 -14.02
CA ASN A 243 5.00 -7.11 -14.50
C ASN A 243 6.32 -6.44 -14.95
N LEU A 244 6.23 -5.26 -15.56
CA LEU A 244 7.38 -4.43 -15.89
C LEU A 244 8.26 -4.21 -14.66
N ASN A 245 7.70 -3.68 -13.57
CA ASN A 245 8.45 -3.37 -12.36
C ASN A 245 8.94 -4.63 -11.62
N GLY A 246 8.15 -5.70 -11.60
CA GLY A 246 8.50 -6.93 -10.90
C GLY A 246 9.61 -7.72 -11.57
N LEU A 247 9.56 -7.87 -12.86
CA LEU A 247 10.46 -8.78 -13.59
C LEU A 247 11.29 -8.07 -14.65
N GLN A 248 10.67 -7.29 -15.54
CA GLN A 248 11.34 -6.77 -16.72
C GLN A 248 12.45 -5.77 -16.37
N MET A 249 12.20 -4.88 -15.38
CA MET A 249 13.21 -3.93 -14.91
C MET A 249 14.36 -4.60 -14.15
N GLN A 250 14.15 -5.76 -13.56
CA GLN A 250 15.23 -6.53 -12.93
C GLN A 250 16.10 -7.22 -13.97
N LYS A 251 15.49 -7.72 -15.05
CA LYS A 251 16.19 -8.40 -16.17
C LYS A 251 16.74 -7.43 -17.20
N SER A 252 16.64 -6.15 -17.00
CA SER A 252 17.17 -5.15 -17.92
C SER A 252 18.65 -4.90 -17.67
N ILE A 253 19.46 -5.14 -18.65
CA ILE A 253 20.91 -4.93 -18.62
C ILE A 253 21.30 -3.71 -19.45
N PRO A 254 22.39 -3.02 -19.15
CA PRO A 254 22.82 -1.82 -19.91
C PRO A 254 23.15 -2.10 -21.38
N GLY A 255 23.48 -3.34 -21.71
CA GLY A 255 23.91 -3.79 -23.04
C GLY A 255 22.77 -3.97 -24.07
N ILE A 256 21.60 -3.41 -23.83
CA ILE A 256 20.45 -3.42 -24.75
C ILE A 256 20.08 -1.99 -25.07
N TYR A 257 19.95 -1.64 -26.35
CA TYR A 257 19.45 -0.33 -26.76
C TYR A 257 17.91 -0.34 -26.80
N PRO A 258 17.21 0.66 -26.23
CA PRO A 258 15.77 0.60 -26.07
C PRO A 258 15.00 0.48 -27.40
N ARG A 259 15.17 1.47 -28.27
CA ARG A 259 14.48 1.53 -29.58
C ARG A 259 15.22 2.48 -30.52
N TYR A 260 15.51 2.03 -31.74
CA TYR A 260 16.09 2.87 -32.78
C TYR A 260 15.43 2.57 -34.13
N ASP A 261 14.96 3.63 -34.81
CA ASP A 261 14.27 3.54 -36.10
C ASP A 261 13.14 2.50 -36.12
N GLY A 262 12.31 2.48 -35.05
CA GLY A 262 11.19 1.54 -34.89
C GLY A 262 11.55 0.12 -34.48
N LYS A 263 12.84 -0.23 -34.41
CA LYS A 263 13.34 -1.55 -34.00
C LYS A 263 13.73 -1.54 -32.54
N TYR A 264 13.47 -2.64 -31.82
CA TYR A 264 13.77 -2.83 -30.40
C TYR A 264 15.05 -3.62 -30.21
N GLY A 265 15.99 -3.10 -29.45
CA GLY A 265 17.25 -3.77 -29.18
C GLY A 265 17.10 -5.07 -28.39
N VAL A 266 18.06 -5.94 -28.57
CA VAL A 266 18.28 -7.19 -27.82
C VAL A 266 19.66 -7.17 -27.17
N PRO A 267 20.02 -8.15 -26.30
CA PRO A 267 21.40 -8.28 -25.82
C PRO A 267 22.40 -8.35 -26.96
N GLU A 268 23.43 -7.47 -26.92
CA GLU A 268 24.38 -7.34 -28.03
C GLU A 268 25.68 -8.14 -27.80
N ALA A 269 26.09 -8.37 -26.54
CA ALA A 269 27.22 -9.20 -26.24
C ALA A 269 26.87 -10.69 -26.46
N THR A 270 27.75 -11.40 -27.16
CA THR A 270 27.55 -12.84 -27.47
C THR A 270 27.59 -13.74 -26.24
N GLU A 271 28.23 -13.27 -25.17
CA GLU A 271 28.28 -13.92 -23.86
C GLU A 271 27.09 -13.66 -22.97
N GLU A 272 26.19 -12.74 -23.37
CA GLU A 272 25.06 -12.30 -22.52
C GLU A 272 23.90 -13.31 -22.54
N ASP A 273 23.10 -13.28 -21.46
CA ASP A 273 21.88 -14.07 -21.39
C ASP A 273 20.84 -13.56 -22.43
N PRO A 274 20.46 -14.38 -23.42
CA PRO A 274 19.49 -13.97 -24.42
C PRO A 274 18.09 -13.69 -23.85
N SER A 275 17.83 -14.09 -22.62
CA SER A 275 16.57 -13.80 -21.92
C SER A 275 16.54 -12.44 -21.23
N ALA A 276 17.63 -11.67 -21.27
CA ALA A 276 17.67 -10.31 -20.76
C ALA A 276 16.63 -9.43 -21.49
N SER A 277 15.94 -8.59 -20.76
CA SER A 277 14.72 -7.94 -21.23
C SER A 277 14.96 -6.53 -21.74
N ASN A 278 14.21 -6.16 -22.78
CA ASN A 278 14.02 -4.77 -23.18
C ASN A 278 12.68 -4.26 -22.62
N PRO A 279 12.67 -3.47 -21.52
CA PRO A 279 11.45 -2.95 -20.94
C PRO A 279 10.58 -2.12 -21.89
N VAL A 280 11.19 -1.37 -22.81
CA VAL A 280 10.46 -0.54 -23.80
C VAL A 280 9.75 -1.42 -24.83
N TYR A 281 10.36 -2.52 -25.26
CA TYR A 281 9.66 -3.52 -26.06
C TYR A 281 8.44 -4.08 -25.33
N PHE A 282 8.63 -4.46 -24.06
CA PHE A 282 7.58 -5.04 -23.24
C PHE A 282 6.39 -4.10 -23.04
N ILE A 283 6.66 -2.80 -22.74
CA ILE A 283 5.62 -1.77 -22.60
C ILE A 283 4.81 -1.61 -23.90
N ASN A 284 5.51 -1.57 -25.03
CA ASN A 284 4.88 -1.35 -26.33
C ASN A 284 4.22 -2.60 -26.89
N ASN A 285 4.51 -3.76 -26.31
CA ASN A 285 3.94 -5.04 -26.71
C ASN A 285 2.66 -5.39 -25.95
N ALA A 286 2.26 -4.62 -24.95
CA ALA A 286 1.02 -4.79 -24.22
C ALA A 286 -0.13 -4.06 -24.93
N GLU A 287 -1.12 -4.80 -25.45
CA GLU A 287 -2.25 -4.24 -26.17
C GLU A 287 -3.58 -4.51 -25.47
N GLY A 288 -4.52 -3.56 -25.59
CA GLY A 288 -5.82 -3.61 -24.98
C GLY A 288 -6.17 -2.33 -24.21
N TYR A 289 -7.16 -2.43 -23.30
CA TYR A 289 -7.62 -1.29 -22.52
C TYR A 289 -8.23 -1.70 -21.19
N TYR A 290 -8.32 -0.73 -20.27
CA TYR A 290 -9.11 -0.78 -19.06
C TYR A 290 -10.15 0.33 -19.09
N LYS A 291 -11.43 -0.01 -18.89
CA LYS A 291 -12.53 0.96 -18.82
C LYS A 291 -13.31 0.74 -17.55
N GLN A 292 -13.53 1.81 -16.79
CA GLN A 292 -14.36 1.78 -15.61
C GLN A 292 -15.49 2.78 -15.73
N THR A 293 -16.68 2.37 -15.38
CA THR A 293 -17.85 3.24 -15.32
C THR A 293 -18.56 3.03 -13.99
N LYS A 294 -18.81 4.11 -13.28
CA LYS A 294 -19.60 4.10 -12.04
C LYS A 294 -20.72 5.11 -12.12
N PHE A 295 -21.87 4.72 -11.59
CA PHE A 295 -23.03 5.58 -11.44
C PHE A 295 -23.63 5.37 -10.06
N PHE A 296 -23.90 6.46 -9.37
CA PHE A 296 -24.46 6.51 -8.03
C PHE A 296 -25.62 7.49 -7.99
N VAL A 297 -26.69 7.13 -7.27
CA VAL A 297 -27.83 8.01 -7.04
C VAL A 297 -28.40 7.83 -5.62
N ASN A 298 -28.74 8.95 -4.98
CA ASN A 298 -29.34 8.96 -3.66
C ASN A 298 -30.52 9.98 -3.61
N PRO A 299 -31.73 9.59 -3.98
CA PRO A 299 -32.91 10.33 -3.61
C PRO A 299 -33.19 10.23 -2.11
N TYR A 300 -33.65 11.30 -1.51
CA TYR A 300 -34.01 11.34 -0.11
C TYR A 300 -35.14 12.29 0.21
N VAL A 301 -35.80 12.00 1.32
CA VAL A 301 -36.90 12.80 1.85
C VAL A 301 -36.66 13.06 3.33
N LYS A 302 -36.96 14.29 3.79
CA LYS A 302 -36.94 14.67 5.20
C LYS A 302 -38.28 15.30 5.55
N VAL A 303 -38.85 14.88 6.67
CA VAL A 303 -40.12 15.37 7.18
C VAL A 303 -39.92 15.86 8.60
N ASN A 304 -40.14 17.14 8.86
CA ASN A 304 -40.13 17.73 10.20
C ASN A 304 -41.57 17.79 10.72
N PHE A 305 -41.84 17.28 11.90
CA PHE A 305 -43.16 17.25 12.48
C PHE A 305 -43.13 17.37 14.02
N LEU A 306 -44.22 17.76 14.62
CA LEU A 306 -44.37 17.95 16.07
C LEU A 306 -43.25 18.80 16.69
N LYS A 307 -42.68 19.75 15.94
CA LYS A 307 -41.58 20.70 16.31
C LYS A 307 -40.25 20.04 16.65
N HIS A 308 -40.26 18.84 17.19
CA HIS A 308 -39.07 18.17 17.77
C HIS A 308 -38.65 16.91 17.03
N PHE A 309 -39.44 16.47 16.06
CA PHE A 309 -39.16 15.25 15.32
C PHE A 309 -38.75 15.51 13.87
N THR A 310 -37.77 14.78 13.40
CA THR A 310 -37.38 14.73 12.00
C THR A 310 -37.30 13.28 11.56
N ALA A 311 -38.11 12.87 10.58
CA ALA A 311 -37.99 11.60 9.92
C ALA A 311 -37.23 11.79 8.59
N SER A 312 -36.29 10.95 8.29
CA SER A 312 -35.57 10.95 7.03
C SER A 312 -35.54 9.56 6.41
N TYR A 313 -35.75 9.51 5.11
CA TYR A 313 -35.59 8.31 4.30
C TYR A 313 -34.58 8.59 3.19
N ASN A 314 -33.58 7.72 3.06
CA ASN A 314 -32.58 7.78 2.01
C ASN A 314 -32.58 6.44 1.27
N PHE A 315 -32.61 6.49 -0.03
CA PHE A 315 -32.39 5.34 -0.89
C PHE A 315 -31.12 5.57 -1.69
N TYR A 316 -30.23 4.64 -1.67
CA TYR A 316 -28.95 4.66 -2.39
C TYR A 316 -28.92 3.54 -3.41
N TYR A 317 -28.50 3.85 -4.61
CA TYR A 317 -28.22 2.87 -5.66
C TYR A 317 -26.85 3.14 -6.24
N ASP A 318 -26.05 2.09 -6.37
CA ASP A 318 -24.70 2.12 -6.90
C ASP A 318 -24.56 1.05 -7.98
N HIS A 319 -23.98 1.44 -9.11
CA HIS A 319 -23.66 0.54 -10.21
C HIS A 319 -22.23 0.80 -10.66
N PHE A 320 -21.39 -0.23 -10.62
CA PHE A 320 -20.01 -0.22 -11.07
C PHE A 320 -19.80 -1.27 -12.13
N ARG A 321 -19.10 -0.90 -13.20
CA ARG A 321 -18.66 -1.81 -14.26
C ARG A 321 -17.20 -1.55 -14.55
N ASN A 322 -16.41 -2.62 -14.52
CA ASN A 322 -15.02 -2.65 -14.93
C ASN A 322 -14.90 -3.59 -16.14
N GLU A 323 -14.28 -3.12 -17.20
CA GLU A 323 -14.06 -3.84 -18.44
C GLU A 323 -12.58 -3.83 -18.75
N HIS A 324 -12.01 -5.00 -18.90
CA HIS A 324 -10.61 -5.17 -19.24
C HIS A 324 -10.49 -6.08 -20.46
N LYS A 325 -10.03 -5.52 -21.56
CA LYS A 325 -9.69 -6.25 -22.79
C LYS A 325 -8.18 -6.32 -22.93
N TRP A 326 -7.66 -7.46 -23.29
CA TRP A 326 -6.28 -7.63 -23.66
C TRP A 326 -6.16 -8.65 -24.80
N ASN A 327 -5.16 -8.47 -25.65
CA ASN A 327 -4.93 -9.31 -26.81
C ASN A 327 -3.44 -9.55 -27.00
N SER A 328 -3.12 -10.62 -27.67
CA SER A 328 -1.77 -10.87 -28.16
C SER A 328 -1.37 -9.75 -29.11
N SER A 329 -0.15 -9.30 -28.96
CA SER A 329 0.34 -8.10 -29.61
C SER A 329 0.72 -8.33 -31.06
N ASP A 330 0.71 -7.25 -31.84
CA ASP A 330 1.33 -7.22 -33.12
C ASP A 330 2.82 -7.59 -33.09
N TYR A 331 3.30 -8.11 -34.21
CA TYR A 331 4.74 -8.35 -34.38
C TYR A 331 5.50 -7.04 -34.34
N ARG A 332 6.50 -6.99 -33.48
CA ARG A 332 7.44 -5.87 -33.36
C ARG A 332 8.86 -6.42 -33.53
N GLU A 333 9.64 -5.79 -34.41
CA GLU A 333 10.98 -6.26 -34.74
C GLU A 333 11.96 -6.08 -33.57
N GLN A 334 12.52 -7.18 -33.11
CA GLN A 334 13.67 -7.22 -32.21
C GLN A 334 14.94 -7.35 -33.04
N PHE A 335 15.93 -6.49 -32.79
CA PHE A 335 17.04 -6.29 -33.66
C PHE A 335 18.37 -6.20 -32.92
N SER A 336 19.38 -6.93 -33.38
CA SER A 336 20.76 -6.74 -32.97
C SER A 336 21.40 -5.64 -33.80
N PHE A 337 21.67 -4.50 -33.19
CA PHE A 337 22.33 -3.39 -33.88
C PHE A 337 23.81 -3.61 -34.11
N GLN A 338 24.45 -4.45 -33.29
CA GLN A 338 25.84 -4.84 -33.49
C GLN A 338 26.00 -5.79 -34.67
N ALA A 339 25.12 -6.77 -34.78
CA ALA A 339 25.16 -7.73 -35.90
C ALA A 339 24.44 -7.19 -37.15
N GLY A 340 23.57 -6.19 -37.05
CA GLY A 340 22.81 -5.68 -38.17
C GLY A 340 21.71 -6.64 -38.67
N GLU A 341 21.12 -7.44 -37.77
CA GLU A 341 20.14 -8.44 -38.13
C GLU A 341 18.92 -8.52 -37.20
N VAL A 342 17.81 -8.99 -37.74
CA VAL A 342 16.57 -9.27 -36.99
C VAL A 342 16.74 -10.54 -36.18
N LYS A 343 16.35 -10.51 -34.92
CA LYS A 343 16.47 -11.64 -33.97
C LYS A 343 15.16 -12.37 -33.71
N ASN A 344 14.02 -11.79 -34.03
CA ASN A 344 12.74 -12.48 -33.99
C ASN A 344 12.12 -12.55 -35.40
N ALA A 345 11.29 -13.53 -35.63
CA ALA A 345 10.54 -13.64 -36.88
C ALA A 345 9.08 -13.20 -36.69
N PRO A 346 8.41 -12.71 -37.74
CA PRO A 346 6.96 -12.56 -37.72
C PRO A 346 6.29 -13.89 -37.31
N PRO A 347 5.15 -13.85 -36.58
CA PRO A 347 4.46 -15.06 -36.19
C PRO A 347 4.05 -15.87 -37.42
N THR A 348 4.34 -17.15 -37.40
CA THR A 348 3.83 -18.08 -38.41
C THR A 348 2.33 -18.29 -38.24
N SER A 349 1.65 -18.85 -39.24
CA SER A 349 0.24 -19.23 -39.12
C SER A 349 -0.02 -20.15 -37.93
N ASP A 350 0.91 -21.05 -37.59
CA ASP A 350 0.77 -21.92 -36.44
C ASP A 350 0.94 -21.14 -35.11
N ALA A 351 1.85 -20.18 -35.08
CA ALA A 351 1.99 -19.30 -33.91
C ALA A 351 0.76 -18.43 -33.68
N LEU A 352 0.13 -17.91 -34.75
CA LEU A 352 -1.12 -17.15 -34.69
C LEU A 352 -2.28 -17.96 -34.10
N GLN A 353 -2.26 -19.31 -34.23
CA GLN A 353 -3.26 -20.16 -33.58
C GLN A 353 -3.20 -20.13 -32.04
N GLU A 354 -2.08 -19.75 -31.45
CA GLU A 354 -1.93 -19.57 -30.01
C GLU A 354 -2.18 -18.11 -29.56
N TYR A 355 -2.24 -17.17 -30.49
CA TYR A 355 -2.57 -15.79 -30.20
C TYR A 355 -4.05 -15.68 -29.82
N HIS A 356 -4.34 -14.83 -28.85
CA HIS A 356 -5.65 -14.80 -28.21
C HIS A 356 -6.12 -13.38 -27.83
N VAL A 357 -7.41 -13.26 -27.66
CA VAL A 357 -8.08 -12.09 -27.06
C VAL A 357 -8.82 -12.55 -25.83
N ALA A 358 -8.61 -11.82 -24.75
CA ALA A 358 -9.35 -12.00 -23.50
C ALA A 358 -10.14 -10.74 -23.16
N LEU A 359 -11.33 -10.93 -22.62
CA LEU A 359 -12.21 -9.89 -22.13
C LEU A 359 -12.74 -10.28 -20.76
N TRP A 360 -12.45 -9.45 -19.80
CA TRP A 360 -12.91 -9.61 -18.45
C TRP A 360 -13.86 -8.47 -18.05
N TYR A 361 -15.04 -8.85 -17.62
CA TYR A 361 -16.01 -7.96 -16.99
C TYR A 361 -16.13 -8.25 -15.52
N ASP A 362 -16.05 -7.23 -14.69
CA ASP A 362 -16.35 -7.28 -13.26
C ASP A 362 -17.30 -6.12 -12.95
N GLY A 363 -18.39 -6.40 -12.27
CA GLY A 363 -19.38 -5.38 -11.99
C GLY A 363 -20.11 -5.62 -10.68
N ASP A 364 -20.34 -4.52 -9.98
CA ASP A 364 -21.10 -4.47 -8.75
C ASP A 364 -22.40 -3.70 -8.95
N GLN A 365 -23.49 -4.23 -8.39
CA GLN A 365 -24.73 -3.51 -8.21
C GLN A 365 -25.10 -3.55 -6.74
N SER A 366 -25.41 -2.42 -6.14
CA SER A 366 -25.84 -2.38 -4.76
C SER A 366 -26.94 -1.36 -4.51
N TRP A 367 -27.77 -1.64 -3.53
CA TRP A 367 -28.68 -0.65 -2.99
C TRP A 367 -28.66 -0.66 -1.46
N LYS A 368 -28.93 0.51 -0.89
CA LYS A 368 -29.13 0.70 0.55
C LYS A 368 -30.37 1.54 0.78
N SER A 369 -31.19 1.12 1.71
CA SER A 369 -32.35 1.86 2.21
C SER A 369 -32.08 2.21 3.67
N SER A 370 -32.23 3.46 4.05
CA SER A 370 -32.03 3.94 5.42
C SER A 370 -33.17 4.86 5.85
N THR A 371 -33.83 4.49 6.95
CA THR A 371 -34.89 5.28 7.60
C THR A 371 -34.40 5.67 8.98
N VAL A 372 -34.44 6.96 9.31
CA VAL A 372 -34.02 7.47 10.61
C VAL A 372 -35.06 8.44 11.16
N LEU A 373 -35.43 8.22 12.41
CA LEU A 373 -36.29 9.13 13.20
C LEU A 373 -35.44 9.78 14.29
N ASN A 374 -35.38 11.10 14.27
CA ASN A 374 -34.69 11.92 15.26
C ASN A 374 -35.68 12.70 16.12
N TYR A 375 -35.39 12.79 17.39
CA TYR A 375 -36.04 13.68 18.36
C TYR A 375 -34.96 14.58 18.99
N SER A 376 -35.24 15.86 19.15
CA SER A 376 -34.35 16.77 19.86
C SER A 376 -35.16 17.87 20.56
N GLN A 377 -34.91 18.05 21.86
CA GLN A 377 -35.59 19.08 22.67
C GLN A 377 -34.71 19.52 23.86
N MET A 378 -34.73 20.82 24.10
CA MET A 378 -34.15 21.41 25.29
C MET A 378 -35.24 21.67 26.35
N PHE A 379 -35.10 21.06 27.52
CA PHE A 379 -36.02 21.25 28.66
C PHE A 379 -35.41 22.21 29.70
N GLY A 380 -36.18 23.19 30.16
CA GLY A 380 -35.76 24.09 31.22
C GLY A 380 -34.44 24.84 30.95
N LYS A 381 -34.06 25.06 29.71
CA LYS A 381 -32.81 25.72 29.27
C LYS A 381 -31.50 25.04 29.68
N LYS A 382 -31.57 23.90 30.38
CA LYS A 382 -30.39 23.19 30.90
C LYS A 382 -30.29 21.75 30.49
N HIS A 383 -31.39 21.13 30.15
CA HIS A 383 -31.41 19.71 29.80
C HIS A 383 -31.59 19.58 28.29
N ASP A 384 -30.51 19.32 27.59
CA ASP A 384 -30.56 19.04 26.16
C ASP A 384 -30.64 17.53 25.95
N VAL A 385 -31.71 17.06 25.33
CA VAL A 385 -31.98 15.65 25.08
C VAL A 385 -32.13 15.43 23.59
N SER A 386 -31.40 14.50 23.03
CA SER A 386 -31.70 13.99 21.70
C SER A 386 -31.73 12.47 21.68
N ALA A 387 -32.57 11.93 20.83
CA ALA A 387 -32.69 10.50 20.59
C ALA A 387 -32.87 10.21 19.09
N MET A 388 -32.34 9.11 18.65
CA MET A 388 -32.45 8.65 17.26
C MET A 388 -32.71 7.17 17.25
N ILE A 389 -33.57 6.71 16.35
CA ILE A 389 -33.73 5.32 15.99
C ILE A 389 -33.64 5.20 14.47
N GLY A 390 -32.97 4.17 13.98
CA GLY A 390 -32.79 3.94 12.55
C GLY A 390 -32.91 2.49 12.17
N TYR A 391 -33.30 2.27 10.92
CA TYR A 391 -33.32 0.98 10.26
C TYR A 391 -32.59 1.12 8.92
N GLU A 392 -31.72 0.16 8.63
CA GLU A 392 -30.99 0.08 7.35
C GLU A 392 -31.09 -1.32 6.76
N GLU A 393 -31.20 -1.38 5.45
CA GLU A 393 -31.08 -2.61 4.67
C GLU A 393 -30.14 -2.34 3.50
N TYR A 394 -29.19 -3.26 3.27
CA TYR A 394 -28.20 -3.18 2.19
C TYR A 394 -28.17 -4.51 1.44
N ARG A 395 -28.05 -4.44 0.13
CA ARG A 395 -27.84 -5.62 -0.72
C ARG A 395 -26.87 -5.29 -1.85
N LYS A 396 -26.00 -6.24 -2.15
CA LYS A 396 -24.97 -6.12 -3.19
C LYS A 396 -24.93 -7.38 -4.02
N TRP A 397 -24.83 -7.24 -5.32
CA TRP A 397 -24.52 -8.29 -6.28
C TRP A 397 -23.21 -7.96 -6.94
N ARG A 398 -22.36 -8.97 -7.10
CA ARG A 398 -21.15 -8.88 -7.90
C ARG A 398 -21.17 -9.95 -8.95
N SER A 399 -21.02 -9.58 -10.22
CA SER A 399 -20.96 -10.49 -11.35
C SER A 399 -19.63 -10.35 -12.04
N THR A 400 -19.01 -11.48 -12.38
CA THR A 400 -17.80 -11.54 -13.17
C THR A 400 -18.05 -12.37 -14.42
N THR A 401 -17.49 -11.97 -15.55
CA THR A 401 -17.48 -12.75 -16.79
C THR A 401 -16.10 -12.66 -17.37
N ASP A 402 -15.51 -13.78 -17.72
CA ASP A 402 -14.16 -13.91 -18.22
C ASP A 402 -14.19 -14.80 -19.48
N ILE A 403 -13.84 -14.24 -20.61
CA ILE A 403 -13.87 -14.86 -21.94
C ILE A 403 -12.47 -14.78 -22.52
N ASP A 404 -11.93 -15.89 -23.01
CA ASP A 404 -10.66 -15.95 -23.70
C ASP A 404 -10.80 -16.87 -24.90
N LYS A 405 -10.52 -16.34 -26.10
CA LYS A 405 -10.48 -17.10 -27.35
C LYS A 405 -9.12 -16.96 -28.02
N LYS A 406 -8.66 -18.01 -28.65
CA LYS A 406 -7.41 -18.08 -29.44
C LYS A 406 -7.65 -18.41 -30.90
N GLY A 407 -6.59 -18.44 -31.69
CA GLY A 407 -6.66 -18.76 -33.10
C GLY A 407 -6.89 -17.51 -33.95
N MET A 408 -6.01 -16.51 -33.82
CA MET A 408 -6.05 -15.32 -34.67
C MET A 408 -5.63 -15.66 -36.10
N VAL A 409 -6.30 -15.06 -37.05
CA VAL A 409 -5.91 -15.07 -38.47
C VAL A 409 -4.93 -13.94 -38.75
N ASP A 410 -5.13 -12.81 -38.08
CA ASP A 410 -4.34 -11.60 -38.19
C ASP A 410 -4.36 -10.85 -36.83
N THR A 411 -3.24 -10.33 -36.39
CA THR A 411 -3.08 -9.67 -35.08
C THR A 411 -3.88 -8.39 -34.95
N SER A 412 -4.25 -7.74 -36.08
CA SER A 412 -5.10 -6.55 -36.09
C SER A 412 -6.58 -6.86 -35.82
N LEU A 413 -7.00 -8.13 -35.98
CA LEU A 413 -8.39 -8.56 -35.79
C LEU A 413 -8.61 -9.02 -34.35
N THR A 414 -8.99 -8.08 -33.48
CA THR A 414 -9.16 -8.34 -32.04
C THR A 414 -10.62 -8.54 -31.59
N ASP A 415 -11.55 -8.77 -32.51
CA ASP A 415 -12.94 -9.12 -32.21
C ASP A 415 -13.09 -10.64 -32.08
N PHE A 416 -13.90 -11.11 -31.14
CA PHE A 416 -14.05 -12.52 -30.83
C PHE A 416 -14.53 -13.39 -32.02
N ASP A 417 -15.24 -12.81 -32.96
CA ASP A 417 -15.70 -13.54 -34.16
C ASP A 417 -14.55 -13.84 -35.12
N ALA A 418 -13.44 -13.11 -35.01
CA ALA A 418 -12.23 -13.37 -35.81
C ALA A 418 -11.34 -14.48 -35.25
N LEU A 419 -11.68 -15.06 -34.08
CA LEU A 419 -10.91 -16.13 -33.42
C LEU A 419 -11.64 -17.46 -33.50
N THR A 420 -10.90 -18.56 -33.66
CA THR A 420 -11.49 -19.88 -33.92
C THR A 420 -11.86 -20.64 -32.68
N ASP A 421 -11.03 -20.64 -31.64
CA ASP A 421 -11.13 -21.56 -30.51
C ASP A 421 -11.29 -20.88 -29.16
N PRO A 422 -12.31 -21.26 -28.33
CA PRO A 422 -12.41 -20.79 -26.97
C PRO A 422 -11.35 -21.49 -26.08
N ARG A 423 -10.53 -20.70 -25.35
CA ARG A 423 -9.65 -21.20 -24.30
C ARG A 423 -10.46 -21.44 -23.02
N TYR A 424 -11.28 -20.46 -22.66
CA TYR A 424 -12.26 -20.61 -21.60
C TYR A 424 -13.36 -19.54 -21.69
N ILE A 425 -14.51 -19.88 -21.13
CA ILE A 425 -15.60 -18.96 -20.84
C ILE A 425 -16.06 -19.25 -19.42
N LYS A 426 -15.92 -18.26 -18.53
CA LYS A 426 -16.25 -18.38 -17.12
C LYS A 426 -17.15 -17.23 -16.68
N GLY A 427 -17.96 -17.47 -15.69
CA GLY A 427 -18.77 -16.45 -15.07
C GLY A 427 -19.22 -16.85 -13.68
N SER A 428 -19.41 -15.89 -12.81
CA SER A 428 -19.91 -16.11 -11.46
C SER A 428 -20.70 -14.90 -10.98
N THR A 429 -21.66 -15.15 -10.11
CA THR A 429 -22.37 -14.10 -9.38
C THR A 429 -22.38 -14.42 -7.89
N THR A 430 -22.06 -13.43 -7.08
CA THR A 430 -22.11 -13.52 -5.63
C THR A 430 -23.03 -12.44 -5.07
N GLU A 431 -23.68 -12.73 -3.95
CA GLU A 431 -24.59 -11.83 -3.26
C GLU A 431 -24.18 -11.62 -1.81
N PHE A 432 -24.41 -10.41 -1.33
CA PHE A 432 -24.27 -10.02 0.06
C PHE A 432 -25.49 -9.21 0.49
N ALA A 433 -25.98 -9.46 1.70
CA ALA A 433 -27.06 -8.68 2.30
C ALA A 433 -26.78 -8.42 3.79
N SER A 434 -27.18 -7.26 4.27
CA SER A 434 -27.19 -6.91 5.69
C SER A 434 -28.42 -6.11 6.07
N ARG A 435 -28.85 -6.25 7.34
CA ARG A 435 -29.91 -5.49 7.97
C ARG A 435 -29.45 -5.00 9.31
N SER A 436 -29.93 -3.81 9.70
CA SER A 436 -29.49 -3.18 10.94
C SER A 436 -30.61 -2.38 11.58
N VAL A 437 -30.73 -2.50 12.89
CA VAL A 437 -31.50 -1.58 13.73
C VAL A 437 -30.54 -0.89 14.68
N PHE A 438 -30.62 0.43 14.78
CA PHE A 438 -29.71 1.18 15.63
C PHE A 438 -30.40 2.35 16.31
N GLY A 439 -29.86 2.74 17.46
CA GLY A 439 -30.37 3.88 18.23
C GLY A 439 -29.24 4.62 18.93
N ARG A 440 -29.48 5.89 19.17
CA ARG A 440 -28.61 6.78 19.94
C ARG A 440 -29.46 7.63 20.87
N ALA A 441 -29.01 7.83 22.10
CA ALA A 441 -29.53 8.82 23.02
C ALA A 441 -28.38 9.68 23.51
N THR A 442 -28.57 11.00 23.49
CA THR A 442 -27.63 11.96 24.06
C THR A 442 -28.31 12.83 25.09
N TYR A 443 -27.59 13.15 26.16
CA TYR A 443 -28.04 14.06 27.20
C TYR A 443 -26.93 15.03 27.58
N ALA A 444 -27.23 16.29 27.57
CA ALA A 444 -26.32 17.31 28.09
C ALA A 444 -27.00 18.14 29.17
N TYR A 445 -26.36 18.21 30.34
CA TYR A 445 -26.81 19.09 31.42
C TYR A 445 -25.97 20.36 31.48
N ASP A 446 -26.64 21.50 31.30
CA ASP A 446 -26.06 22.84 31.33
C ASP A 446 -24.84 22.99 30.38
N SER A 447 -24.83 22.22 29.28
CA SER A 447 -23.68 22.05 28.35
C SER A 447 -22.37 21.67 29.05
N ARG A 448 -22.43 21.12 30.28
CA ARG A 448 -21.30 20.84 31.16
C ARG A 448 -21.03 19.35 31.30
N TYR A 449 -22.06 18.58 31.56
CA TYR A 449 -22.00 17.11 31.64
C TYR A 449 -22.69 16.53 30.41
N LEU A 450 -21.94 15.73 29.66
CA LEU A 450 -22.36 15.17 28.38
C LEU A 450 -22.39 13.66 28.50
N LEU A 451 -23.49 13.03 28.12
CA LEU A 451 -23.62 11.57 28.09
C LEU A 451 -24.17 11.14 26.73
N GLU A 452 -23.66 10.07 26.22
CA GLU A 452 -24.16 9.43 25.00
C GLU A 452 -24.20 7.92 25.18
N ALA A 453 -25.27 7.30 24.72
CA ALA A 453 -25.43 5.85 24.63
C ALA A 453 -25.86 5.48 23.21
N ASN A 454 -25.20 4.51 22.61
CA ASN A 454 -25.55 3.96 21.31
C ASN A 454 -25.74 2.45 21.43
N MET A 455 -26.63 1.92 20.59
CA MET A 455 -26.85 0.50 20.46
C MET A 455 -27.11 0.17 18.99
N ARG A 456 -26.49 -0.87 18.50
CA ARG A 456 -26.70 -1.36 17.13
C ARG A 456 -26.84 -2.86 17.12
N TYR A 457 -27.82 -3.34 16.37
CA TYR A 457 -28.11 -4.76 16.16
C TYR A 457 -28.03 -5.05 14.66
N ASP A 458 -26.97 -5.74 14.24
CA ASP A 458 -26.61 -5.97 12.84
C ASP A 458 -26.76 -7.43 12.47
N GLY A 459 -27.37 -7.69 11.32
CA GLY A 459 -27.45 -9.02 10.70
C GLY A 459 -26.70 -9.06 9.37
N SER A 460 -25.92 -10.14 9.13
CA SER A 460 -25.11 -10.34 7.92
C SER A 460 -25.34 -11.70 7.29
N SER A 461 -25.52 -11.74 5.97
CA SER A 461 -25.66 -12.99 5.22
C SER A 461 -24.38 -13.83 5.13
N ARG A 462 -23.24 -13.28 5.60
CA ARG A 462 -21.94 -13.98 5.64
C ARG A 462 -21.83 -15.02 6.75
N PHE A 463 -22.78 -15.02 7.68
CA PHE A 463 -22.85 -15.97 8.80
C PHE A 463 -24.06 -16.88 8.71
N ALA A 464 -23.97 -18.02 9.36
CA ALA A 464 -25.08 -18.97 9.48
C ALA A 464 -26.29 -18.32 10.20
N PRO A 465 -27.52 -18.80 10.00
CA PRO A 465 -28.73 -18.19 10.59
C PRO A 465 -28.64 -17.97 12.11
N GLU A 466 -28.03 -18.88 12.84
CA GLU A 466 -27.89 -18.87 14.30
C GLU A 466 -26.87 -17.80 14.78
N SER A 467 -25.80 -17.54 14.01
CA SER A 467 -24.70 -16.60 14.34
C SER A 467 -24.79 -15.29 13.55
N ARG A 468 -25.88 -15.09 12.81
CA ARG A 468 -26.04 -13.98 11.85
C ARG A 468 -26.11 -12.62 12.52
N TRP A 469 -26.64 -12.52 13.74
CA TRP A 469 -26.94 -11.27 14.41
C TRP A 469 -25.98 -10.96 15.54
N GLY A 470 -25.41 -9.76 15.51
CA GLY A 470 -24.53 -9.22 16.55
C GLY A 470 -25.08 -7.95 17.19
N LEU A 471 -24.92 -7.80 18.51
CA LEU A 471 -25.33 -6.64 19.29
C LEU A 471 -24.08 -5.85 19.71
N PHE A 472 -24.04 -4.56 19.41
CA PHE A 472 -22.88 -3.69 19.61
C PHE A 472 -23.27 -2.43 20.38
N PRO A 473 -23.12 -2.42 21.71
CA PRO A 473 -23.37 -1.24 22.56
C PRO A 473 -22.16 -0.33 22.63
N SER A 474 -22.39 0.98 22.85
CA SER A 474 -21.33 1.93 23.17
C SER A 474 -21.84 3.08 24.03
N PHE A 475 -20.95 3.61 24.88
CA PHE A 475 -21.23 4.69 25.82
C PHE A 475 -20.09 5.71 25.79
N SER A 476 -20.43 6.99 25.93
CA SER A 476 -19.45 8.04 26.17
C SER A 476 -19.92 9.05 27.20
N ALA A 477 -18.97 9.61 27.94
CA ALA A 477 -19.16 10.67 28.90
C ALA A 477 -18.16 11.80 28.66
N GLY A 478 -18.61 13.02 28.77
CA GLY A 478 -17.78 14.21 28.68
C GLY A 478 -18.07 15.18 29.83
N TRP A 479 -17.01 15.75 30.41
CA TRP A 479 -17.09 16.76 31.43
C TRP A 479 -16.33 18.01 30.99
N ARG A 480 -17.06 19.09 30.74
CA ARG A 480 -16.49 20.41 30.42
C ARG A 480 -16.07 21.12 31.71
N LEU A 481 -14.86 20.78 32.17
CA LEU A 481 -14.24 21.34 33.37
C LEU A 481 -14.15 22.87 33.32
N SER A 482 -13.93 23.44 32.11
CA SER A 482 -13.88 24.91 31.92
C SER A 482 -15.19 25.61 32.33
N GLU A 483 -16.32 24.88 32.37
CA GLU A 483 -17.61 25.44 32.82
C GLU A 483 -17.78 25.41 34.34
N GLU A 484 -16.89 24.76 35.08
CA GLU A 484 -16.91 24.69 36.51
C GLU A 484 -16.40 26.00 37.15
N ARG A 485 -17.05 26.43 38.23
CA ARG A 485 -16.73 27.71 38.88
C ARG A 485 -15.28 27.77 39.35
N PHE A 486 -14.73 26.67 39.80
CA PHE A 486 -13.35 26.60 40.30
C PHE A 486 -12.32 26.71 39.16
N VAL A 487 -12.60 26.17 37.95
CA VAL A 487 -11.74 26.30 36.79
C VAL A 487 -11.88 27.67 36.14
N LYS A 488 -13.13 28.20 36.04
CA LYS A 488 -13.39 29.57 35.56
C LYS A 488 -12.63 30.64 36.35
N LYS A 489 -12.48 30.44 37.66
CA LYS A 489 -11.71 31.39 38.50
C LYS A 489 -10.22 31.42 38.18
N LEU A 490 -9.66 30.37 37.57
CA LEU A 490 -8.25 30.34 37.17
C LEU A 490 -7.97 31.25 35.96
N GLY A 491 -8.95 31.45 35.10
CA GLY A 491 -8.86 32.30 33.91
C GLY A 491 -7.87 31.81 32.83
N TRP A 492 -7.36 30.60 32.95
CA TRP A 492 -6.33 30.03 32.04
C TRP A 492 -6.91 29.29 30.83
N PHE A 493 -8.06 28.65 31.02
CA PHE A 493 -8.66 27.77 30.03
C PHE A 493 -9.87 28.41 29.35
N ASP A 494 -9.83 28.52 28.04
CA ASP A 494 -11.00 28.88 27.21
C ASP A 494 -11.89 27.66 27.04
N ASN A 495 -11.30 26.48 26.95
CA ASN A 495 -11.96 25.18 26.99
C ASN A 495 -11.07 24.17 27.71
N LEU A 496 -11.68 23.37 28.58
CA LEU A 496 -11.04 22.18 29.17
C LEU A 496 -12.11 21.12 29.34
N LYS A 497 -11.96 20.01 28.63
CA LYS A 497 -12.92 18.90 28.60
C LYS A 497 -12.22 17.57 28.82
N LEU A 498 -12.68 16.80 29.77
CA LEU A 498 -12.37 15.39 29.92
C LEU A 498 -13.43 14.56 29.19
N ARG A 499 -13.00 13.47 28.58
CA ARG A 499 -13.91 12.51 27.94
C ARG A 499 -13.44 11.10 28.18
N ALA A 500 -14.42 10.20 28.27
CA ALA A 500 -14.20 8.78 28.34
C ALA A 500 -15.22 8.08 27.45
N SER A 501 -14.82 7.06 26.74
CA SER A 501 -15.73 6.22 25.98
C SER A 501 -15.34 4.76 26.05
N TRP A 502 -16.34 3.92 25.95
CA TRP A 502 -16.22 2.47 25.78
C TRP A 502 -17.29 1.99 24.81
N GLY A 503 -16.97 1.02 23.99
CA GLY A 503 -17.95 0.39 23.14
C GLY A 503 -17.41 -0.77 22.35
N GLN A 504 -18.35 -1.51 21.77
CA GLN A 504 -18.09 -2.66 20.92
C GLN A 504 -18.54 -2.38 19.50
N LEU A 505 -17.79 -2.88 18.54
CA LEU A 505 -18.04 -2.80 17.11
C LEU A 505 -17.83 -4.17 16.50
N GLY A 506 -18.73 -4.60 15.63
CA GLY A 506 -18.60 -5.85 14.88
C GLY A 506 -17.77 -5.66 13.61
N ASN A 507 -17.15 -6.76 13.15
CA ASN A 507 -16.57 -6.86 11.83
C ASN A 507 -16.99 -8.16 11.16
N ASN A 508 -17.41 -8.08 9.89
CA ASN A 508 -17.80 -9.23 9.06
C ASN A 508 -16.99 -9.30 7.75
N SER A 509 -15.75 -8.79 7.74
CA SER A 509 -14.87 -8.76 6.56
C SER A 509 -14.34 -10.15 6.21
N ILE A 510 -15.23 -11.05 5.80
CA ILE A 510 -14.96 -12.38 5.25
C ILE A 510 -15.65 -12.53 3.89
N GLY A 511 -15.33 -13.58 3.16
CA GLY A 511 -15.98 -13.89 1.89
C GLY A 511 -17.46 -14.24 2.06
N ASN A 512 -18.21 -14.20 0.97
CA ASN A 512 -19.58 -14.65 0.96
C ASN A 512 -19.60 -16.18 0.98
N TYR A 513 -20.58 -16.77 1.68
CA TYR A 513 -20.83 -18.22 1.74
C TYR A 513 -19.78 -19.08 2.47
N GLU A 514 -18.79 -18.48 3.17
CA GLU A 514 -17.73 -19.24 3.87
C GLU A 514 -18.24 -20.13 5.02
N TRP A 515 -19.45 -19.89 5.52
CA TRP A 515 -20.07 -20.70 6.55
C TRP A 515 -20.64 -22.03 6.04
N GLN A 516 -20.85 -22.18 4.72
CA GLN A 516 -21.46 -23.37 4.11
C GLN A 516 -20.47 -24.11 3.21
N ALA A 517 -20.71 -25.41 2.99
CA ALA A 517 -19.92 -26.19 2.05
C ALA A 517 -20.19 -25.73 0.62
N VAL A 518 -19.12 -25.52 -0.15
CA VAL A 518 -19.18 -25.08 -1.54
C VAL A 518 -18.74 -26.25 -2.44
N TYR A 519 -19.46 -26.47 -3.52
CA TYR A 519 -19.15 -27.47 -4.54
C TYR A 519 -18.65 -26.79 -5.81
N ALA A 520 -17.60 -27.33 -6.41
CA ALA A 520 -17.06 -26.90 -7.68
C ALA A 520 -17.20 -27.99 -8.74
N ALA A 521 -17.33 -27.57 -10.00
CA ALA A 521 -17.26 -28.51 -11.12
C ALA A 521 -15.87 -29.16 -11.14
N THR A 522 -15.85 -30.47 -11.19
CA THR A 522 -14.64 -31.27 -11.26
C THR A 522 -14.77 -32.32 -12.35
N GLN A 523 -13.67 -32.88 -12.78
CA GLN A 523 -13.64 -33.96 -13.74
C GLN A 523 -12.98 -35.19 -13.11
N TYR A 524 -13.57 -36.36 -13.36
CA TYR A 524 -12.99 -37.63 -12.97
C TYR A 524 -12.94 -38.60 -14.15
N VAL A 525 -12.04 -39.54 -14.11
CA VAL A 525 -11.90 -40.52 -15.19
C VAL A 525 -12.56 -41.84 -14.75
N PHE A 526 -13.62 -42.23 -15.44
CA PHE A 526 -14.26 -43.54 -15.32
C PHE A 526 -14.09 -44.33 -16.63
N GLY A 527 -13.42 -45.47 -16.58
CA GLY A 527 -13.28 -46.36 -17.74
C GLY A 527 -12.67 -45.64 -18.96
N ASN A 528 -11.57 -44.86 -18.78
CA ASN A 528 -10.91 -44.06 -19.79
C ASN A 528 -11.73 -42.89 -20.37
N LYS A 529 -12.86 -42.52 -19.76
CA LYS A 529 -13.66 -41.38 -20.17
C LYS A 529 -13.63 -40.31 -19.07
N LYS A 530 -13.42 -39.09 -19.46
CA LYS A 530 -13.61 -37.93 -18.59
C LYS A 530 -15.10 -37.72 -18.35
N VAL A 531 -15.51 -37.70 -17.10
CA VAL A 531 -16.89 -37.44 -16.66
C VAL A 531 -16.86 -36.19 -15.78
N SER A 532 -17.70 -35.23 -16.10
CA SER A 532 -17.90 -34.04 -15.26
C SER A 532 -18.79 -34.35 -14.07
N GLY A 533 -18.45 -33.82 -12.92
CA GLY A 533 -19.20 -33.94 -11.69
C GLY A 533 -19.05 -32.73 -10.79
N LEU A 534 -19.61 -32.79 -9.61
CA LEU A 534 -19.43 -31.75 -8.57
C LEU A 534 -18.67 -32.37 -7.41
N GLY A 535 -17.58 -31.74 -7.02
CA GLY A 535 -16.82 -32.09 -5.84
C GLY A 535 -16.86 -30.96 -4.81
N MET A 536 -16.86 -31.32 -3.53
CA MET A 536 -16.75 -30.33 -2.46
C MET A 536 -15.39 -29.61 -2.60
N SER A 537 -15.38 -28.28 -2.53
CA SER A 537 -14.18 -27.45 -2.67
C SER A 537 -13.75 -26.81 -1.35
N SER A 538 -14.63 -26.74 -0.35
CA SER A 538 -14.32 -26.21 0.98
C SER A 538 -15.20 -26.87 2.05
N PHE A 539 -14.67 -26.91 3.27
CA PHE A 539 -15.45 -27.32 4.44
C PHE A 539 -16.39 -26.20 4.89
N SER A 540 -17.52 -26.58 5.46
CA SER A 540 -18.43 -25.67 6.15
C SER A 540 -17.93 -25.36 7.57
N ASN A 541 -18.26 -24.17 8.07
CA ASN A 541 -18.17 -23.83 9.47
C ASN A 541 -19.40 -23.00 9.88
N TYR A 542 -20.40 -23.66 10.47
CA TYR A 542 -21.64 -23.02 10.91
C TYR A 542 -21.47 -22.18 12.18
N ASP A 543 -20.35 -22.37 12.91
CA ASP A 543 -20.04 -21.66 14.16
C ASP A 543 -19.27 -20.34 13.91
N LEU A 544 -19.16 -19.91 12.63
CA LEU A 544 -18.55 -18.62 12.32
C LEU A 544 -19.36 -17.48 12.93
N GLU A 545 -18.71 -16.67 13.76
CA GLU A 545 -19.28 -15.52 14.42
C GLU A 545 -18.57 -14.20 14.05
N TRP A 546 -19.16 -13.10 14.47
CA TRP A 546 -18.60 -11.77 14.30
C TRP A 546 -17.26 -11.61 15.02
N GLU A 547 -16.29 -11.00 14.34
CA GLU A 547 -15.16 -10.40 15.06
C GLU A 547 -15.69 -9.23 15.88
N THR A 548 -15.32 -9.13 17.15
CA THR A 548 -15.76 -8.06 18.04
C THR A 548 -14.57 -7.21 18.47
N THR A 549 -14.62 -5.92 18.16
CA THR A 549 -13.62 -4.94 18.59
C THR A 549 -14.17 -4.11 19.75
N SER A 550 -13.54 -4.21 20.92
CA SER A 550 -13.82 -3.39 22.09
C SER A 550 -12.78 -2.25 22.17
N ILE A 551 -13.25 -1.01 22.25
CA ILE A 551 -12.39 0.17 22.36
C ILE A 551 -12.71 0.92 23.63
N THR A 552 -11.70 1.16 24.46
CA THR A 552 -11.74 2.08 25.61
C THR A 552 -10.85 3.27 25.28
N ASP A 553 -11.38 4.47 25.48
CA ASP A 553 -10.70 5.72 25.14
C ASP A 553 -10.85 6.73 26.28
N PHE A 554 -9.74 7.40 26.64
CA PHE A 554 -9.73 8.54 27.56
C PHE A 554 -9.07 9.72 26.86
N GLY A 555 -9.77 10.85 26.85
CA GLY A 555 -9.33 12.04 26.13
C GLY A 555 -9.38 13.30 26.98
N LEU A 556 -8.44 14.19 26.69
CA LEU A 556 -8.36 15.55 27.22
C LEU A 556 -8.34 16.53 26.06
N ASP A 557 -9.33 17.42 25.99
CA ASP A 557 -9.36 18.53 25.04
C ASP A 557 -9.14 19.83 25.79
N PHE A 558 -8.21 20.66 25.34
CA PHE A 558 -7.96 21.96 25.97
C PHE A 558 -7.76 23.07 24.94
N SER A 559 -8.07 24.29 25.38
CA SER A 559 -7.83 25.52 24.63
C SER A 559 -7.47 26.61 25.65
N VAL A 560 -6.39 27.33 25.38
CA VAL A 560 -5.84 28.38 26.24
C VAL A 560 -5.38 29.57 25.40
N LEU A 561 -5.10 30.70 26.09
CA LEU A 561 -4.58 31.92 25.49
C LEU A 561 -5.52 32.53 24.44
N ASN A 562 -6.81 32.60 24.73
CA ASN A 562 -7.88 33.02 23.82
C ASN A 562 -7.93 32.12 22.58
N SER A 563 -7.88 30.81 22.81
CA SER A 563 -7.93 29.74 21.80
C SER A 563 -6.80 29.77 20.76
N ARG A 564 -5.69 30.47 21.06
CA ARG A 564 -4.49 30.43 20.22
C ARG A 564 -3.77 29.10 20.29
N LEU A 565 -3.69 28.53 21.50
CA LEU A 565 -3.15 27.17 21.69
C LEU A 565 -4.31 26.23 21.98
N THR A 566 -4.47 25.21 21.12
CA THR A 566 -5.42 24.12 21.27
C THR A 566 -4.69 22.79 21.35
N GLY A 567 -5.24 21.83 22.07
CA GLY A 567 -4.65 20.50 22.11
C GLY A 567 -5.66 19.42 22.43
N THR A 568 -5.36 18.23 21.95
CA THR A 568 -6.04 16.98 22.30
C THR A 568 -5.01 15.92 22.67
N ILE A 569 -5.29 15.18 23.73
CA ILE A 569 -4.48 14.04 24.16
C ILE A 569 -5.43 12.88 24.38
N ASP A 570 -5.19 11.77 23.68
CA ASP A 570 -5.97 10.54 23.75
C ASP A 570 -5.10 9.38 24.20
N TYR A 571 -5.61 8.57 25.10
CA TYR A 571 -5.11 7.23 25.39
C TYR A 571 -6.18 6.22 25.00
N TYR A 572 -5.80 5.18 24.28
CA TYR A 572 -6.74 4.15 23.86
C TYR A 572 -6.20 2.74 24.11
N ASN A 573 -7.16 1.84 24.34
CA ASN A 573 -6.96 0.38 24.34
C ASN A 573 -8.03 -0.23 23.43
N LYS A 574 -7.58 -0.83 22.32
CA LYS A 574 -8.43 -1.48 21.31
C LYS A 574 -8.10 -2.97 21.32
N VAL A 575 -9.08 -3.80 21.63
CA VAL A 575 -8.99 -5.26 21.65
C VAL A 575 -9.95 -5.82 20.62
N THR A 576 -9.46 -6.59 19.65
CA THR A 576 -10.29 -7.33 18.70
C THR A 576 -10.20 -8.80 19.04
N ASP A 577 -11.32 -9.38 19.43
CA ASP A 577 -11.46 -10.80 19.79
C ASP A 577 -12.26 -11.55 18.73
N GLY A 578 -12.08 -12.87 18.69
CA GLY A 578 -12.76 -13.74 17.73
C GLY A 578 -12.33 -13.47 16.29
N ILE A 579 -11.08 -13.10 16.06
CA ILE A 579 -10.57 -12.79 14.72
C ILE A 579 -10.67 -14.02 13.83
N LEU A 580 -11.28 -13.85 12.68
CA LEU A 580 -11.56 -14.85 11.67
C LEU A 580 -10.29 -15.15 10.86
N TYR A 581 -9.73 -16.34 11.03
CA TYR A 581 -8.52 -16.76 10.37
C TYR A 581 -8.58 -18.23 9.92
N ASN A 582 -7.82 -18.60 8.90
CA ASN A 582 -7.71 -19.97 8.41
C ASN A 582 -6.52 -20.66 9.10
N PRO A 583 -6.73 -21.51 10.10
CA PRO A 583 -5.63 -22.22 10.73
C PRO A 583 -4.97 -23.19 9.76
N THR A 584 -3.67 -23.42 9.88
CA THR A 584 -2.97 -24.45 9.13
C THR A 584 -3.45 -25.82 9.64
N LEU A 585 -3.96 -26.68 8.74
CA LEU A 585 -4.29 -28.06 9.03
C LEU A 585 -3.13 -28.98 8.66
N SER A 586 -3.01 -30.10 9.36
CA SER A 586 -2.09 -31.15 8.94
C SER A 586 -2.50 -31.66 7.54
N PRO A 587 -1.55 -31.83 6.61
CA PRO A 587 -1.83 -32.39 5.28
C PRO A 587 -2.54 -33.75 5.30
N THR A 588 -2.40 -34.48 6.40
CA THR A 588 -3.04 -35.78 6.60
C THR A 588 -4.54 -35.69 6.91
N LEU A 589 -5.01 -34.52 7.34
CA LEU A 589 -6.42 -34.32 7.68
C LEU A 589 -7.27 -33.83 6.50
N SER A 590 -6.68 -33.17 5.53
CA SER A 590 -7.46 -32.57 4.44
C SER A 590 -6.66 -32.29 3.18
N TYR A 591 -7.27 -32.63 2.05
CA TYR A 591 -6.88 -32.16 0.73
C TYR A 591 -7.39 -30.71 0.49
N PHE A 592 -8.40 -30.27 1.23
CA PHE A 592 -8.99 -28.94 1.11
C PHE A 592 -8.36 -27.98 2.13
N GLY A 593 -8.39 -26.68 1.82
CA GLY A 593 -7.97 -25.66 2.77
C GLY A 593 -8.78 -25.69 4.07
N SER A 594 -8.16 -25.24 5.15
CA SER A 594 -8.82 -25.10 6.45
C SER A 594 -10.03 -24.16 6.35
N PRO A 595 -11.17 -24.50 6.95
CA PRO A 595 -12.25 -23.53 7.08
C PRO A 595 -11.81 -22.39 8.01
N ARG A 596 -12.38 -21.22 7.77
CA ARG A 596 -12.17 -20.06 8.64
C ARG A 596 -12.74 -20.31 10.03
N GLN A 597 -12.08 -19.80 11.06
CA GLN A 597 -12.45 -19.97 12.47
C GLN A 597 -12.19 -18.69 13.27
N ASN A 598 -12.91 -18.46 14.35
CA ASN A 598 -12.70 -17.37 15.31
C ASN A 598 -11.62 -17.77 16.33
N ILE A 599 -10.32 -17.54 16.04
CA ILE A 599 -9.23 -18.14 16.83
C ILE A 599 -8.22 -17.16 17.40
N ALA A 600 -8.26 -15.89 17.05
CA ALA A 600 -7.23 -14.95 17.45
C ALA A 600 -7.80 -13.71 18.15
N GLU A 601 -6.93 -13.11 19.00
CA GLU A 601 -7.16 -11.82 19.63
C GLU A 601 -5.95 -10.92 19.39
N VAL A 602 -6.21 -9.66 19.06
CA VAL A 602 -5.20 -8.63 18.84
C VAL A 602 -5.49 -7.41 19.67
N THR A 603 -4.48 -6.93 20.37
CA THR A 603 -4.53 -5.73 21.20
C THR A 603 -3.69 -4.61 20.58
N ASN A 604 -4.26 -3.42 20.47
CA ASN A 604 -3.58 -2.17 20.14
C ASN A 604 -3.73 -1.18 21.28
N ARG A 605 -2.61 -0.73 21.85
CA ARG A 605 -2.57 0.27 22.92
C ARG A 605 -1.70 1.43 22.48
N GLY A 606 -2.17 2.64 22.75
CA GLY A 606 -1.39 3.80 22.33
C GLY A 606 -1.89 5.11 22.86
N PHE A 607 -1.18 6.14 22.48
CA PHE A 607 -1.59 7.51 22.75
C PHE A 607 -1.42 8.38 21.50
N GLU A 608 -2.26 9.39 21.41
CA GLU A 608 -2.29 10.38 20.35
C GLU A 608 -2.27 11.77 20.96
N VAL A 609 -1.46 12.64 20.39
CA VAL A 609 -1.35 14.05 20.79
C VAL A 609 -1.50 14.91 19.54
N THR A 610 -2.36 15.90 19.61
CA THR A 610 -2.47 16.97 18.61
C THR A 610 -2.36 18.31 19.29
N LEU A 611 -1.49 19.17 18.80
CA LEU A 611 -1.30 20.54 19.26
C LEU A 611 -1.49 21.50 18.09
N GLY A 612 -2.27 22.55 18.30
CA GLY A 612 -2.50 23.60 17.31
C GLY A 612 -2.18 24.96 17.88
N TRP A 613 -1.42 25.74 17.15
CA TRP A 613 -1.20 27.17 17.43
C TRP A 613 -1.77 28.00 16.29
N GLN A 614 -2.55 29.02 16.58
CA GLN A 614 -3.12 29.93 15.59
C GLN A 614 -3.08 31.35 16.15
N ASP A 615 -2.49 32.26 15.37
CA ASP A 615 -2.40 33.66 15.80
C ASP A 615 -2.35 34.60 14.57
N HIS A 616 -2.37 35.90 14.82
CA HIS A 616 -2.25 36.92 13.79
C HIS A 616 -1.41 38.10 14.27
N ILE A 617 -0.68 38.71 13.34
CA ILE A 617 0.08 39.94 13.55
C ILE A 617 -0.41 40.93 12.48
N LYS A 618 -1.31 41.82 12.85
CA LYS A 618 -2.01 42.71 11.90
C LYS A 618 -2.72 41.90 10.82
N ASP A 619 -2.32 42.12 9.53
CA ASP A 619 -2.91 41.42 8.38
C ASP A 619 -2.26 40.04 8.11
N PHE A 620 -1.22 39.67 8.88
CA PHE A 620 -0.55 38.40 8.73
C PHE A 620 -1.17 37.38 9.69
N THR A 621 -1.82 36.35 9.17
CA THR A 621 -2.36 35.22 9.94
C THR A 621 -1.48 34.00 9.72
N TYR A 622 -1.24 33.23 10.79
CA TYR A 622 -0.49 31.99 10.69
C TYR A 622 -1.01 30.94 11.65
N GLY A 623 -0.81 29.68 11.26
CA GLY A 623 -1.18 28.53 12.08
C GLY A 623 -0.17 27.41 11.90
N VAL A 624 0.05 26.66 12.98
CA VAL A 624 0.87 25.46 13.01
C VAL A 624 0.10 24.39 13.77
N SER A 625 -0.06 23.21 13.19
CA SER A 625 -0.65 22.05 13.86
C SER A 625 0.32 20.88 13.76
N ALA A 626 0.61 20.27 14.90
CA ALA A 626 1.45 19.09 14.99
C ALA A 626 0.64 17.95 15.59
N ASN A 627 0.84 16.74 15.05
CA ASN A 627 0.27 15.53 15.62
C ASN A 627 1.35 14.47 15.78
N PHE A 628 1.19 13.67 16.81
CA PHE A 628 2.03 12.52 17.12
C PHE A 628 1.16 11.38 17.60
N SER A 629 1.44 10.16 17.15
CA SER A 629 0.81 8.95 17.67
C SER A 629 1.81 7.82 17.85
N PHE A 630 1.61 7.07 18.91
CA PHE A 630 2.31 5.83 19.21
C PHE A 630 1.30 4.70 19.33
N ASN A 631 1.63 3.55 18.73
CA ASN A 631 0.83 2.35 18.82
C ASN A 631 1.71 1.12 19.12
N LYS A 632 1.36 0.36 20.18
CA LYS A 632 1.86 -0.98 20.44
C LYS A 632 0.82 -1.98 19.97
N ASN A 633 1.16 -2.78 18.95
CA ASN A 633 0.36 -3.87 18.44
C ASN A 633 0.86 -5.19 19.05
N GLU A 634 -0.04 -6.09 19.44
CA GLU A 634 0.30 -7.38 20.03
C GLU A 634 -0.81 -8.40 19.71
N VAL A 635 -0.43 -9.58 19.25
CA VAL A 635 -1.31 -10.75 19.15
C VAL A 635 -1.44 -11.32 20.55
N SER A 636 -2.54 -11.00 21.24
CA SER A 636 -2.75 -11.35 22.64
C SER A 636 -3.24 -12.79 22.84
N LYS A 637 -3.82 -13.40 21.79
CA LYS A 637 -4.23 -14.80 21.75
C LYS A 637 -4.16 -15.34 20.33
N TYR A 638 -3.63 -16.55 20.18
CA TYR A 638 -3.62 -17.26 18.89
C TYR A 638 -3.69 -18.76 19.17
N LYS A 639 -2.77 -19.57 18.72
CA LYS A 639 -2.75 -21.04 18.90
C LYS A 639 -2.03 -21.48 20.18
N GLY A 640 -1.64 -20.55 21.04
CA GLY A 640 -0.88 -20.78 22.26
C GLY A 640 0.50 -20.08 22.22
N LYS A 641 1.15 -20.06 23.36
CA LYS A 641 2.44 -19.40 23.52
C LYS A 641 3.57 -20.20 22.91
N LEU A 642 4.52 -19.48 22.32
CA LEU A 642 5.78 -20.07 21.87
C LEU A 642 6.58 -20.59 23.07
N VAL A 643 6.98 -21.83 22.98
CA VAL A 643 7.88 -22.52 23.95
C VAL A 643 9.16 -22.85 23.20
N ARG A 644 10.30 -22.52 23.81
CA ARG A 644 11.64 -22.90 23.36
C ARG A 644 12.42 -23.34 24.56
N GLU A 645 12.87 -24.57 24.59
CA GLU A 645 13.54 -25.13 25.75
C GLU A 645 14.49 -26.27 25.36
N TRP A 646 15.59 -26.38 26.10
CA TRP A 646 16.44 -27.56 26.06
C TRP A 646 15.89 -28.63 26.99
N LYS A 647 15.71 -29.85 26.52
CA LYS A 647 15.28 -31.01 27.30
C LYS A 647 16.26 -32.13 27.16
N GLN A 648 16.48 -32.88 28.24
CA GLN A 648 17.26 -34.11 28.21
C GLN A 648 16.36 -35.25 27.70
N ASP A 649 16.84 -35.99 26.70
CA ASP A 649 16.18 -37.22 26.23
C ASP A 649 16.39 -38.38 27.22
N ALA A 650 15.78 -39.52 26.95
CA ALA A 650 15.89 -40.70 27.80
C ALA A 650 17.34 -41.24 27.92
N ASN A 651 18.25 -40.82 27.04
CA ASN A 651 19.66 -41.21 27.06
C ASN A 651 20.54 -40.15 27.72
N GLY A 652 19.95 -39.08 28.27
CA GLY A 652 20.67 -37.99 28.89
C GLY A 652 21.27 -36.96 27.92
N LYS A 653 20.95 -37.04 26.60
CA LYS A 653 21.36 -36.07 25.61
C LYS A 653 20.42 -34.86 25.63
N TRP A 654 20.97 -33.68 25.67
CA TRP A 654 20.22 -32.44 25.53
C TRP A 654 19.76 -32.28 24.08
N THR A 655 18.49 -31.98 23.89
CA THR A 655 17.86 -31.68 22.57
C THR A 655 17.02 -30.41 22.72
N TYR A 656 17.10 -29.57 21.70
CA TYR A 656 16.29 -28.37 21.62
C TYR A 656 14.86 -28.68 21.17
N HIS A 657 13.90 -28.12 21.86
CA HIS A 657 12.49 -28.32 21.60
C HIS A 657 11.78 -27.00 21.37
N THR A 658 11.03 -26.91 20.28
CA THR A 658 10.17 -25.78 20.00
C THR A 658 8.80 -26.23 19.50
N ASN A 659 7.74 -25.52 19.90
CA ASN A 659 6.39 -25.71 19.35
C ASN A 659 6.06 -24.67 18.28
N LEU A 660 7.07 -23.96 17.75
CA LEU A 660 6.87 -22.84 16.81
C LEU A 660 6.00 -23.21 15.60
N GLY A 661 6.20 -24.40 15.03
CA GLY A 661 5.41 -24.90 13.88
C GLY A 661 3.92 -25.07 14.19
N GLU A 662 3.56 -25.31 15.45
CA GLU A 662 2.18 -25.50 15.91
C GLU A 662 1.50 -24.16 16.23
N VAL A 663 2.22 -23.26 16.92
CA VAL A 663 1.64 -22.03 17.51
C VAL A 663 1.84 -20.77 16.64
N SER A 664 2.54 -20.87 15.53
CA SER A 664 2.78 -19.72 14.63
C SER A 664 2.35 -19.98 13.19
N THR A 665 2.30 -18.90 12.41
CA THR A 665 2.27 -18.99 10.93
C THR A 665 3.67 -19.28 10.41
N GLY A 666 3.77 -19.76 9.16
CA GLY A 666 5.06 -19.95 8.49
C GLY A 666 5.67 -18.67 7.93
N GLY A 667 6.90 -18.80 7.38
CA GLY A 667 7.57 -17.72 6.65
C GLY A 667 8.43 -16.80 7.52
N ASN A 668 8.91 -15.72 6.89
CA ASN A 668 9.79 -14.73 7.51
C ASN A 668 9.06 -13.59 8.25
N GLU A 669 7.75 -13.52 8.10
CA GLU A 669 6.83 -12.66 8.87
C GLU A 669 5.84 -13.59 9.57
N ARG A 670 5.77 -13.53 10.88
CA ARG A 670 4.98 -14.51 11.64
C ARG A 670 3.91 -13.86 12.51
N ILE A 671 2.84 -14.63 12.71
CA ILE A 671 1.80 -14.38 13.71
C ILE A 671 1.99 -15.42 14.81
N VAL A 672 2.23 -14.96 16.03
CA VAL A 672 2.38 -15.78 17.21
C VAL A 672 1.99 -14.98 18.44
N GLU A 673 1.46 -15.65 19.47
CA GLU A 673 1.01 -15.02 20.71
C GLU A 673 2.16 -14.31 21.46
N GLY A 674 1.90 -13.07 21.89
CA GLY A 674 2.87 -12.22 22.59
C GLY A 674 3.72 -11.34 21.68
N HIS A 675 3.61 -11.50 20.37
CA HIS A 675 4.36 -10.75 19.37
C HIS A 675 3.45 -9.81 18.55
N MET A 676 4.05 -8.88 17.81
CA MET A 676 3.27 -8.04 16.91
C MET A 676 2.83 -8.81 15.67
N ILE A 677 1.74 -8.36 15.02
CA ILE A 677 1.29 -8.94 13.75
C ILE A 677 2.39 -8.83 12.70
N ASN A 678 2.68 -9.97 12.03
CA ASN A 678 3.68 -10.06 10.97
C ASN A 678 5.06 -9.55 11.43
N GLU A 679 5.47 -9.90 12.65
CA GLU A 679 6.82 -9.63 13.13
C GLU A 679 7.82 -10.42 12.30
N TYR A 680 8.92 -9.75 11.91
CA TYR A 680 10.00 -10.44 11.19
C TYR A 680 10.64 -11.51 12.05
N TYR A 681 10.76 -12.71 11.47
CA TYR A 681 11.35 -13.90 12.06
C TYR A 681 12.44 -14.43 11.12
N VAL A 682 13.65 -13.96 11.33
CA VAL A 682 14.80 -14.17 10.45
C VAL A 682 16.08 -14.39 11.25
N LEU A 683 17.12 -14.87 10.60
CA LEU A 683 18.43 -15.08 11.23
C LEU A 683 19.05 -13.75 11.70
N ASN A 684 19.69 -13.77 12.86
CA ASN A 684 20.58 -12.71 13.30
C ASN A 684 21.94 -12.87 12.62
N LEU A 685 22.65 -11.75 12.41
CA LEU A 685 24.06 -11.82 12.07
C LEU A 685 24.85 -12.18 13.32
N TYR A 686 25.86 -13.01 13.16
CA TYR A 686 26.77 -13.40 14.24
C TYR A 686 27.47 -12.16 14.84
N LYS A 687 27.69 -12.19 16.15
CA LYS A 687 28.38 -11.11 16.87
C LYS A 687 29.43 -11.68 17.80
N GLY A 688 30.58 -11.93 17.27
CA GLY A 688 31.73 -12.39 18.01
C GLY A 688 32.37 -11.29 18.86
N THR A 689 33.26 -11.71 19.77
CA THR A 689 33.99 -10.79 20.64
C THR A 689 35.27 -10.22 20.04
N GLY A 690 35.66 -10.68 18.86
CA GLY A 690 36.94 -10.36 18.23
C GLY A 690 38.13 -11.15 18.78
N ASN A 691 37.97 -11.88 19.85
CA ASN A 691 39.00 -12.74 20.45
C ASN A 691 38.89 -14.16 19.94
N SER A 692 39.49 -14.45 18.78
CA SER A 692 39.30 -15.67 18.02
C SER A 692 39.81 -16.94 18.73
N PHE A 693 40.79 -16.83 19.64
CA PHE A 693 41.41 -17.96 20.33
C PHE A 693 41.56 -17.70 21.83
N ASN A 694 41.44 -18.75 22.59
CA ASN A 694 41.70 -18.77 24.03
C ASN A 694 43.20 -18.66 24.30
N THR A 695 43.57 -18.42 25.55
CA THR A 695 44.98 -18.32 25.99
C THR A 695 45.75 -19.61 25.84
N ASP A 696 45.08 -20.75 25.78
CA ASP A 696 45.65 -22.07 25.54
C ASP A 696 45.78 -22.47 24.06
N GLY A 697 45.35 -21.52 23.14
CA GLY A 697 45.41 -21.72 21.70
C GLY A 697 44.21 -22.47 21.11
N THR A 698 43.24 -22.89 21.94
CA THR A 698 41.98 -23.46 21.44
C THR A 698 41.10 -22.39 20.83
N VAL A 699 40.23 -22.76 19.87
CA VAL A 699 39.27 -21.82 19.27
C VAL A 699 38.26 -21.33 20.32
N ASN A 700 37.99 -20.03 20.32
CA ASN A 700 36.97 -19.45 21.16
C ASN A 700 35.64 -19.43 20.36
N PRO A 701 34.62 -20.21 20.74
CA PRO A 701 33.35 -20.28 20.00
C PRO A 701 32.59 -18.96 19.96
N VAL A 702 32.78 -18.09 20.96
CA VAL A 702 32.20 -16.74 21.01
C VAL A 702 33.17 -15.66 20.48
N GLY A 703 34.27 -16.07 19.87
CA GLY A 703 35.27 -15.22 19.20
C GLY A 703 34.84 -14.78 17.79
N GLY A 704 35.82 -14.60 16.90
CA GLY A 704 35.60 -14.32 15.47
C GLY A 704 35.03 -12.95 15.20
N PRO A 705 34.35 -12.76 14.05
CA PRO A 705 33.95 -11.44 13.54
C PRO A 705 32.92 -10.76 14.45
N THR A 706 33.06 -9.43 14.65
CA THR A 706 32.22 -8.66 15.53
C THR A 706 30.94 -8.15 14.89
N ASP A 707 30.81 -8.24 13.57
CA ASP A 707 29.67 -7.75 12.79
C ASP A 707 29.05 -8.81 11.86
N GLY A 708 29.47 -10.05 12.05
CA GLY A 708 28.95 -11.20 11.30
C GLY A 708 29.51 -11.39 9.90
N MET A 709 30.49 -10.60 9.47
CA MET A 709 31.14 -10.74 8.17
C MET A 709 32.59 -11.21 8.34
N ILE A 710 33.00 -12.20 7.58
CA ILE A 710 34.38 -12.71 7.54
C ILE A 710 35.23 -11.67 6.79
N ARG A 711 35.95 -10.81 7.50
CA ARG A 711 36.66 -9.66 6.92
C ARG A 711 38.16 -9.85 6.87
N THR A 712 38.74 -10.51 7.84
CA THR A 712 40.17 -10.55 8.05
C THR A 712 40.71 -11.97 7.98
N GLU A 713 42.02 -12.09 7.83
CA GLU A 713 42.68 -13.40 7.96
C GLU A 713 42.45 -14.04 9.33
N GLU A 714 42.32 -13.23 10.39
CA GLU A 714 42.02 -13.70 11.73
C GLU A 714 40.61 -14.32 11.80
N ASP A 715 39.60 -13.66 11.20
CA ASP A 715 38.26 -14.21 11.10
C ASP A 715 38.25 -15.54 10.32
N MET A 716 39.03 -15.61 9.26
CA MET A 716 39.14 -16.80 8.43
C MET A 716 39.85 -17.94 9.18
N LYS A 717 40.88 -17.62 9.99
CA LYS A 717 41.55 -18.61 10.84
C LYS A 717 40.60 -19.13 11.92
N TRP A 718 39.85 -18.25 12.53
CA TRP A 718 38.79 -18.62 13.48
C TRP A 718 37.75 -19.55 12.84
N LEU A 719 37.20 -19.21 11.69
CA LEU A 719 36.20 -20.00 10.97
C LEU A 719 36.73 -21.44 10.69
N LYS A 720 37.95 -21.55 10.20
CA LYS A 720 38.59 -22.84 9.97
C LYS A 720 38.76 -23.66 11.23
N ALA A 721 39.15 -23.02 12.31
CA ALA A 721 39.32 -23.66 13.61
C ALA A 721 37.98 -24.13 14.21
N MET A 722 36.92 -23.32 14.08
CA MET A 722 35.55 -23.69 14.48
C MET A 722 35.09 -24.95 13.71
N MET A 723 35.23 -24.98 12.40
CA MET A 723 34.89 -26.16 11.57
C MET A 723 35.72 -27.41 11.96
N THR A 724 37.00 -27.22 12.27
CA THR A 724 37.87 -28.31 12.74
C THR A 724 37.43 -28.83 14.12
N ALA A 725 36.90 -27.98 14.97
CA ALA A 725 36.36 -28.33 16.27
C ALA A 725 34.96 -29.00 16.20
N GLY A 726 34.36 -29.08 15.00
CA GLY A 726 33.09 -29.77 14.76
C GLY A 726 31.88 -28.87 14.57
N TYR A 727 32.04 -27.54 14.70
CA TYR A 727 30.96 -26.58 14.46
C TYR A 727 30.60 -26.52 12.98
N GLN A 728 29.33 -26.29 12.69
CA GLN A 728 28.80 -26.22 11.35
C GLN A 728 28.25 -24.80 11.07
N PHE A 729 28.29 -24.40 9.81
CA PHE A 729 27.76 -23.09 9.35
C PHE A 729 26.81 -23.32 8.19
N TYR A 730 25.65 -22.71 8.27
CA TYR A 730 24.57 -22.86 7.27
C TYR A 730 24.44 -21.58 6.44
N PRO A 731 24.07 -21.64 5.16
CA PRO A 731 23.73 -22.82 4.35
C PRO A 731 24.95 -23.56 3.78
N LYS A 732 26.14 -22.99 3.85
CA LYS A 732 27.34 -23.62 3.26
C LYS A 732 28.36 -24.01 4.31
N GLN A 733 29.02 -25.13 4.04
CA GLN A 733 30.10 -25.66 4.86
C GLN A 733 31.44 -25.55 4.16
N GLY A 734 32.51 -25.36 4.90
CA GLY A 734 33.88 -25.30 4.40
C GLY A 734 34.30 -23.90 3.95
N VAL A 735 35.57 -23.78 3.57
CA VAL A 735 36.20 -22.51 3.20
C VAL A 735 36.60 -22.57 1.74
N GLY A 736 36.21 -21.56 0.96
CA GLY A 736 36.52 -21.45 -0.47
C GLY A 736 35.63 -20.43 -1.13
N LYS A 737 36.00 -19.97 -2.32
CA LYS A 737 35.20 -18.98 -3.08
C LYS A 737 33.78 -19.50 -3.40
N ASP A 738 33.62 -20.80 -3.59
CA ASP A 738 32.34 -21.53 -3.79
C ASP A 738 31.63 -21.93 -2.50
N LYS A 739 32.21 -21.59 -1.37
CA LYS A 739 31.73 -21.88 -0.01
C LYS A 739 31.68 -20.61 0.85
N ILE A 740 32.23 -20.64 2.06
CA ILE A 740 32.36 -19.42 2.87
C ILE A 740 33.71 -18.78 2.59
N TRP A 741 33.70 -17.50 2.25
CA TRP A 741 34.89 -16.75 1.89
C TRP A 741 34.91 -15.36 2.52
N TYR A 742 35.96 -14.60 2.31
CA TYR A 742 36.06 -13.22 2.72
C TYR A 742 34.91 -12.40 2.15
N GLY A 743 34.22 -11.62 2.99
CA GLY A 743 33.07 -10.83 2.67
C GLY A 743 31.72 -11.53 2.75
N ASP A 744 31.74 -12.84 3.09
CA ASP A 744 30.48 -13.55 3.40
C ASP A 744 30.03 -13.25 4.83
N ILE A 745 28.71 -13.24 5.02
CA ILE A 745 28.08 -13.12 6.35
C ILE A 745 27.87 -14.50 6.94
N ILE A 746 27.96 -14.60 8.26
CA ILE A 746 27.61 -15.78 9.04
C ILE A 746 26.57 -15.41 10.10
N TYR A 747 25.82 -16.38 10.54
CA TYR A 747 24.67 -16.21 11.41
C TYR A 747 24.98 -16.67 12.83
N ASP A 748 24.11 -16.31 13.75
CA ASP A 748 24.18 -16.68 15.16
C ASP A 748 23.76 -18.14 15.35
N ASP A 749 24.20 -18.76 16.42
CA ASP A 749 23.76 -20.06 16.92
C ASP A 749 22.95 -19.76 18.21
N LEU A 750 21.63 -19.62 18.06
CA LEU A 750 20.75 -19.19 19.15
C LEU A 750 20.32 -20.32 20.05
N ASP A 751 20.27 -21.52 19.54
CA ASP A 751 19.89 -22.69 20.32
C ASP A 751 21.11 -23.42 20.93
N GLY A 752 22.33 -23.09 20.49
CA GLY A 752 23.58 -23.58 21.05
C GLY A 752 23.90 -25.03 20.68
N ASP A 753 23.40 -25.53 19.55
CA ASP A 753 23.62 -26.90 19.11
C ASP A 753 24.92 -27.09 18.35
N GLY A 754 25.61 -25.98 18.04
CA GLY A 754 26.84 -25.91 17.27
C GLY A 754 26.65 -25.82 15.76
N VAL A 755 25.42 -25.63 15.28
CA VAL A 755 25.08 -25.37 13.88
C VAL A 755 24.64 -23.92 13.74
N TYR A 756 25.45 -23.08 13.14
CA TYR A 756 25.24 -21.65 13.00
C TYR A 756 24.36 -21.31 11.79
N GLY A 757 23.18 -20.76 11.99
CA GLY A 757 22.34 -20.20 10.96
C GLY A 757 21.37 -21.16 10.28
N ASP A 758 20.94 -22.21 10.97
CA ASP A 758 19.85 -23.05 10.52
C ASP A 758 18.47 -22.45 10.85
N ASP A 759 17.40 -23.21 10.66
CA ASP A 759 16.03 -22.69 10.86
C ASP A 759 15.68 -22.45 12.35
N ASP A 760 16.33 -23.16 13.29
CA ASP A 760 16.10 -23.02 14.73
C ASP A 760 16.80 -21.79 15.33
N ASP A 761 17.78 -21.23 14.60
CA ASP A 761 18.48 -19.98 14.95
C ASP A 761 17.74 -18.70 14.59
N ARG A 762 16.57 -18.80 13.98
CA ARG A 762 15.78 -17.62 13.64
C ARG A 762 15.21 -16.95 14.90
N ALA A 763 15.20 -15.62 14.88
CA ALA A 763 14.71 -14.80 15.98
C ALA A 763 13.65 -13.79 15.54
N PHE A 764 12.77 -13.45 16.48
CA PHE A 764 11.89 -12.31 16.33
C PHE A 764 12.68 -11.01 16.44
N GLN A 765 12.50 -10.12 15.47
CA GLN A 765 13.33 -8.93 15.34
C GLN A 765 12.77 -7.69 16.08
N GLY A 766 11.61 -7.78 16.71
CA GLY A 766 10.95 -6.64 17.36
C GLY A 766 10.40 -5.59 16.40
N TYR A 767 10.35 -5.89 15.12
CA TYR A 767 9.86 -5.02 14.06
C TYR A 767 8.99 -5.78 13.07
N SER A 768 8.06 -5.04 12.47
CA SER A 768 7.33 -5.45 11.27
C SER A 768 7.42 -4.33 10.23
N ARG A 769 6.76 -4.48 9.09
CA ARG A 769 6.58 -3.39 8.13
C ARG A 769 5.61 -2.30 8.59
N THR A 770 4.86 -2.53 9.69
CA THR A 770 3.93 -1.52 10.22
C THR A 770 4.65 -0.57 11.17
N PRO A 771 4.64 0.75 10.93
CA PRO A 771 5.26 1.72 11.82
C PRO A 771 4.62 1.76 13.21
N LYS A 772 5.44 1.99 14.25
CA LYS A 772 5.00 2.19 15.64
C LYS A 772 4.67 3.65 15.93
N TYR A 773 5.34 4.58 15.26
CA TYR A 773 5.23 6.01 15.48
C TYR A 773 4.80 6.71 14.20
N TYR A 774 3.85 7.63 14.32
CA TYR A 774 3.44 8.51 13.24
C TYR A 774 3.46 9.95 13.70
N PHE A 775 3.86 10.85 12.83
CA PHE A 775 3.89 12.28 13.13
C PHE A 775 3.58 13.09 11.88
N GLY A 776 2.94 14.22 12.10
CA GLY A 776 2.60 15.16 11.04
C GLY A 776 2.74 16.58 11.52
N LEU A 777 3.04 17.47 10.58
CA LEU A 777 3.12 18.89 10.82
C LEU A 777 2.44 19.62 9.67
N GLN A 778 1.46 20.45 10.02
CA GLN A 778 0.76 21.31 9.08
C GLN A 778 1.04 22.76 9.44
N MET A 779 1.41 23.55 8.44
CA MET A 779 1.66 24.99 8.57
C MET A 779 0.82 25.74 7.54
N ASN A 780 0.24 26.83 7.94
CA ASN A 780 -0.49 27.74 7.07
C ASN A 780 -0.21 29.18 7.42
N ALA A 781 -0.18 30.05 6.41
CA ALA A 781 -0.04 31.48 6.60
C ALA A 781 -0.82 32.24 5.51
N ALA A 782 -1.32 33.42 5.84
CA ALA A 782 -1.93 34.29 4.85
C ALA A 782 -1.59 35.76 5.11
N TRP A 783 -1.35 36.52 4.03
CA TRP A 783 -1.01 37.93 4.10
C TRP A 783 -1.39 38.67 2.80
N LYS A 784 -2.30 39.63 2.90
CA LYS A 784 -2.68 40.53 1.79
C LYS A 784 -2.98 39.83 0.46
N GLY A 785 -3.71 38.74 0.51
CA GLY A 785 -4.08 37.93 -0.66
C GLY A 785 -3.14 36.76 -0.94
N PHE A 786 -1.90 36.75 -0.44
CA PHE A 786 -1.04 35.57 -0.45
C PHE A 786 -1.51 34.55 0.58
N ASP A 787 -1.43 33.29 0.24
CA ASP A 787 -1.60 32.15 1.13
C ASP A 787 -0.51 31.12 0.94
N LEU A 788 -0.10 30.50 2.04
CA LEU A 788 0.88 29.42 2.11
C LEU A 788 0.25 28.24 2.87
N SER A 789 0.38 27.05 2.36
CA SER A 789 0.03 25.82 3.05
C SER A 789 1.14 24.79 2.86
N MET A 790 1.50 24.10 3.94
CA MET A 790 2.58 23.10 3.95
C MET A 790 2.16 21.93 4.84
N ASN A 791 2.30 20.69 4.30
CA ASN A 791 1.96 19.47 5.02
C ASN A 791 3.16 18.52 5.01
N TRP A 792 3.58 18.11 6.21
CA TRP A 792 4.58 17.11 6.45
C TRP A 792 3.96 15.86 7.06
N SER A 793 4.46 14.70 6.66
CA SER A 793 4.06 13.40 7.22
C SER A 793 5.28 12.52 7.41
N GLY A 794 5.32 11.78 8.49
CA GLY A 794 6.40 10.84 8.76
C GLY A 794 5.96 9.65 9.57
N ALA A 795 6.76 8.60 9.47
CA ALA A 795 6.59 7.37 10.23
C ALA A 795 7.95 6.82 10.69
N ALA A 796 7.94 6.12 11.83
CA ALA A 796 9.14 5.54 12.38
C ALA A 796 8.84 4.26 13.17
N GLY A 797 9.91 3.52 13.53
CA GLY A 797 9.80 2.30 14.32
C GLY A 797 9.35 1.09 13.50
N PHE A 798 9.75 1.01 12.24
CA PHE A 798 9.50 -0.13 11.37
C PHE A 798 10.71 -0.41 10.48
N LYS A 799 10.72 -1.60 9.90
CA LYS A 799 11.74 -2.01 8.93
C LYS A 799 11.07 -2.50 7.66
N ILE A 800 11.79 -2.39 6.55
CA ILE A 800 11.40 -2.89 5.23
C ILE A 800 12.32 -4.06 4.90
N ASN A 801 11.74 -5.21 4.63
CA ASN A 801 12.48 -6.34 4.09
C ASN A 801 12.71 -6.08 2.59
N TRP A 802 13.93 -5.68 2.25
CA TRP A 802 14.31 -5.38 0.88
C TRP A 802 15.27 -6.45 0.36
N TYR A 803 14.71 -7.41 -0.35
CA TYR A 803 15.40 -8.60 -0.87
C TYR A 803 15.46 -8.61 -2.40
N GLU A 804 15.38 -7.48 -3.06
CA GLU A 804 15.40 -7.39 -4.52
C GLU A 804 16.83 -7.65 -5.06
N LYS A 805 16.98 -8.74 -5.82
CA LYS A 805 18.30 -9.24 -6.29
C LYS A 805 19.06 -8.22 -7.10
N ALA A 806 18.41 -7.52 -8.03
CA ALA A 806 19.09 -6.60 -8.93
C ALA A 806 19.45 -5.26 -8.26
N GLN A 807 18.78 -4.85 -7.17
CA GLN A 807 18.89 -3.51 -6.61
C GLN A 807 19.60 -3.44 -5.27
N ASN A 808 19.50 -4.48 -4.45
CA ASN A 808 20.00 -4.44 -3.07
C ASN A 808 20.89 -5.62 -2.70
N SER A 809 20.79 -6.75 -3.41
CA SER A 809 21.54 -7.94 -3.06
C SER A 809 22.91 -7.94 -3.72
N SER A 810 23.94 -8.37 -2.98
CA SER A 810 25.28 -8.67 -3.54
C SER A 810 25.32 -9.98 -4.33
N ILE A 811 24.19 -10.70 -4.41
CA ILE A 811 24.02 -11.86 -5.30
C ILE A 811 23.65 -11.34 -6.68
N VAL A 812 24.63 -11.32 -7.57
CA VAL A 812 24.43 -10.87 -8.95
C VAL A 812 23.88 -12.01 -9.78
N THR A 813 22.78 -11.78 -10.45
CA THR A 813 22.17 -12.79 -11.32
C THR A 813 22.49 -12.48 -12.79
N TYR A 814 23.00 -13.46 -13.52
CA TYR A 814 23.25 -13.34 -14.95
C TYR A 814 22.01 -12.92 -15.72
N GLY A 815 22.17 -11.97 -16.63
CA GLY A 815 21.05 -11.37 -17.35
C GLY A 815 20.19 -10.38 -16.56
N TYR A 816 20.59 -10.02 -15.31
CA TYR A 816 19.91 -9.05 -14.46
C TYR A 816 20.76 -7.79 -14.28
N GLY A 817 20.12 -6.68 -14.09
CA GLY A 817 20.79 -5.44 -13.73
C GLY A 817 21.49 -5.52 -12.37
N ILE A 818 22.39 -4.60 -12.09
CA ILE A 818 23.09 -4.49 -10.80
C ILE A 818 22.83 -3.10 -10.21
N GLY A 819 22.36 -3.05 -8.97
CA GLY A 819 22.13 -1.81 -8.25
C GLY A 819 23.46 -1.05 -8.03
N ARG A 820 23.43 0.24 -8.28
CA ARG A 820 24.65 1.09 -8.25
C ARG A 820 25.32 1.11 -6.88
N GLU A 821 24.53 1.14 -5.79
CA GLU A 821 25.10 1.14 -4.44
C GLU A 821 25.84 -0.16 -4.12
N VAL A 822 25.24 -1.29 -4.50
CA VAL A 822 25.88 -2.61 -4.34
C VAL A 822 27.13 -2.71 -5.21
N ALA A 823 27.04 -2.24 -6.46
CA ALA A 823 28.13 -2.31 -7.43
C ALA A 823 29.39 -1.58 -6.97
N TYR A 824 29.25 -0.41 -6.32
CA TYR A 824 30.38 0.46 -5.97
C TYR A 824 30.70 0.51 -4.47
N ASP A 825 29.87 -0.14 -3.62
CA ASP A 825 30.15 -0.26 -2.18
C ASP A 825 29.86 -1.68 -1.68
N HIS A 826 30.57 -2.68 -2.21
CA HIS A 826 30.59 -4.04 -1.71
C HIS A 826 31.96 -4.37 -1.12
N TYR A 827 32.01 -5.40 -0.29
CA TYR A 827 33.26 -5.91 0.24
C TYR A 827 34.08 -6.58 -0.86
N PHE A 828 35.36 -6.21 -0.99
CA PHE A 828 36.31 -6.83 -1.90
C PHE A 828 37.64 -7.05 -1.20
N TYR A 829 38.15 -8.28 -1.25
CA TYR A 829 39.49 -8.65 -0.77
C TYR A 829 39.99 -9.86 -1.51
N ASP A 830 41.20 -9.72 -2.11
CA ASP A 830 41.92 -10.83 -2.71
C ASP A 830 43.17 -11.12 -1.86
N PRO A 831 43.24 -12.24 -1.13
CA PRO A 831 44.40 -12.55 -0.30
C PRO A 831 45.66 -12.84 -1.14
N GLU A 832 45.55 -13.12 -2.44
CA GLU A 832 46.69 -13.28 -3.35
C GLU A 832 47.22 -11.94 -3.87
N ASN A 833 46.38 -10.88 -3.83
CA ASN A 833 46.72 -9.52 -4.20
C ASN A 833 46.10 -8.51 -3.23
N PRO A 834 46.59 -8.42 -1.99
CA PRO A 834 45.98 -7.53 -0.96
C PRO A 834 46.00 -6.04 -1.30
N ASP A 835 46.93 -5.64 -2.18
CA ASP A 835 47.05 -4.27 -2.65
C ASP A 835 46.17 -3.95 -3.88
N ASP A 836 45.25 -4.79 -4.26
CA ASP A 836 44.29 -4.54 -5.34
C ASP A 836 43.55 -3.22 -5.08
N PRO A 837 43.51 -2.28 -6.05
CA PRO A 837 42.86 -1.00 -5.86
C PRO A 837 41.37 -1.08 -5.55
N ARG A 838 40.72 -2.20 -5.79
CA ARG A 838 39.33 -2.47 -5.43
C ARG A 838 39.15 -2.88 -3.97
N THR A 839 40.24 -3.15 -3.22
CA THR A 839 40.17 -3.63 -1.84
C THR A 839 39.31 -2.70 -0.97
N ASN A 840 38.20 -3.24 -0.43
CA ASN A 840 37.25 -2.54 0.40
C ASN A 840 36.86 -3.43 1.61
N LEU A 841 37.64 -3.34 2.68
CA LEU A 841 37.43 -4.13 3.88
C LEU A 841 36.35 -3.57 4.81
N THR A 842 35.89 -2.35 4.57
CA THR A 842 35.00 -1.64 5.49
C THR A 842 33.54 -1.63 5.03
N SER A 843 33.26 -2.09 3.81
CA SER A 843 31.87 -2.17 3.32
C SER A 843 30.98 -3.03 4.22
N LYS A 844 29.73 -2.61 4.32
CA LYS A 844 28.66 -3.38 4.99
C LYS A 844 27.90 -4.29 4.03
N THR A 845 28.10 -4.13 2.75
CA THR A 845 27.56 -5.00 1.71
C THR A 845 28.52 -6.17 1.51
N PRO A 846 28.03 -7.42 1.53
CA PRO A 846 28.84 -8.61 1.29
C PRO A 846 29.54 -8.56 -0.08
N ARG A 847 30.50 -9.46 -0.29
CA ARG A 847 31.19 -9.62 -1.59
C ARG A 847 30.17 -9.90 -2.70
N LEU A 848 30.46 -9.46 -3.92
CA LEU A 848 29.67 -9.85 -5.09
C LEU A 848 29.82 -11.35 -5.35
N THR A 849 28.72 -12.02 -5.61
CA THR A 849 28.66 -13.45 -5.89
C THR A 849 27.51 -13.78 -6.83
N THR A 850 27.64 -14.85 -7.60
CA THR A 850 26.53 -15.44 -8.37
C THR A 850 25.83 -16.58 -7.62
N ASP A 851 26.27 -16.87 -6.40
CA ASP A 851 25.80 -18.01 -5.60
C ASP A 851 24.42 -17.75 -4.97
N GLN A 852 23.38 -18.26 -5.61
CA GLN A 852 21.98 -18.15 -5.17
C GLN A 852 21.67 -18.99 -3.91
N ALA A 853 22.55 -19.91 -3.52
CA ALA A 853 22.41 -20.79 -2.35
C ALA A 853 23.45 -20.48 -1.27
N GLY A 854 24.17 -19.37 -1.40
CA GLY A 854 25.23 -18.96 -0.48
C GLY A 854 24.71 -18.25 0.78
N GLN A 855 25.66 -17.79 1.59
CA GLN A 855 25.37 -17.18 2.90
C GLN A 855 24.45 -15.95 2.80
N VAL A 856 24.60 -15.12 1.77
CA VAL A 856 23.79 -13.89 1.62
C VAL A 856 22.37 -14.17 1.14
N SER A 857 22.10 -15.34 0.56
CA SER A 857 20.77 -15.69 0.04
C SER A 857 19.75 -15.99 1.14
N THR A 858 20.19 -16.25 2.35
CA THR A 858 19.32 -16.62 3.47
C THR A 858 18.69 -15.38 4.10
N ALA A 859 17.39 -15.44 4.35
CA ALA A 859 16.66 -14.33 4.98
C ALA A 859 17.20 -14.03 6.38
N SER A 860 17.72 -12.83 6.56
CA SER A 860 18.39 -12.41 7.79
C SER A 860 18.13 -10.94 8.13
N ALA A 861 18.59 -10.53 9.29
CA ALA A 861 18.53 -9.15 9.74
C ALA A 861 19.28 -8.17 8.81
N TRP A 862 20.20 -8.66 7.98
CA TRP A 862 20.89 -7.86 6.96
C TRP A 862 19.92 -7.29 5.91
N HIS A 863 18.87 -8.03 5.54
CA HIS A 863 17.85 -7.60 4.57
C HIS A 863 16.82 -6.62 5.16
N LEU A 864 16.85 -6.38 6.46
CA LEU A 864 15.88 -5.52 7.14
C LEU A 864 16.36 -4.07 7.22
N HIS A 865 16.00 -3.27 6.26
CA HIS A 865 16.37 -1.86 6.16
C HIS A 865 15.49 -0.96 7.02
N ASN A 866 16.07 0.16 7.49
CA ASN A 866 15.35 1.17 8.25
C ASN A 866 14.34 1.90 7.34
N GLY A 867 13.04 1.78 7.68
CA GLY A 867 11.95 2.40 6.94
C GLY A 867 11.58 3.82 7.41
N ASN A 868 12.22 4.35 8.45
CA ASN A 868 11.87 5.67 9.01
C ASN A 868 11.98 6.78 7.97
N TYR A 869 11.01 7.67 7.95
CA TYR A 869 11.00 8.81 7.03
C TYR A 869 10.26 10.03 7.56
N LEU A 870 10.58 11.18 6.98
CA LEU A 870 9.81 12.43 7.03
C LEU A 870 9.69 12.97 5.61
N LYS A 871 8.46 13.22 5.15
CA LYS A 871 8.15 13.63 3.78
C LYS A 871 7.39 14.95 3.75
N LEU A 872 7.82 15.87 2.89
CA LEU A 872 7.02 17.04 2.51
C LEU A 872 5.98 16.61 1.46
N LYS A 873 4.78 16.33 1.96
CA LYS A 873 3.66 15.83 1.14
C LYS A 873 3.08 16.89 0.22
N ASN A 874 2.92 18.11 0.72
CA ASN A 874 2.36 19.20 -0.05
C ASN A 874 2.94 20.55 0.40
N LEU A 875 3.23 21.39 -0.57
CA LEU A 875 3.53 22.80 -0.41
C LEU A 875 2.71 23.57 -1.44
N THR A 876 1.88 24.51 -1.00
CA THR A 876 1.07 25.35 -1.89
C THR A 876 1.26 26.80 -1.54
N ILE A 877 1.53 27.62 -2.56
CA ILE A 877 1.60 29.08 -2.46
C ILE A 877 0.53 29.65 -3.41
N GLY A 878 -0.39 30.42 -2.89
CA GLY A 878 -1.45 31.04 -3.66
C GLY A 878 -1.48 32.55 -3.56
N TYR A 879 -2.12 33.19 -4.55
CA TYR A 879 -2.46 34.60 -4.53
C TYR A 879 -3.88 34.82 -4.99
N THR A 880 -4.69 35.38 -4.13
CA THR A 880 -6.07 35.79 -4.43
C THR A 880 -6.11 37.27 -4.79
N PHE A 881 -6.58 37.58 -5.99
CA PHE A 881 -6.63 38.94 -6.48
C PHE A 881 -7.65 39.77 -5.71
N PRO A 882 -7.37 41.10 -5.51
CA PRO A 882 -8.32 42.02 -4.87
C PRO A 882 -9.66 42.04 -5.61
N LYS A 883 -10.74 41.95 -4.86
CA LYS A 883 -12.11 41.97 -5.42
C LYS A 883 -12.40 43.16 -6.35
N THR A 884 -11.76 44.32 -6.09
CA THR A 884 -11.89 45.55 -6.90
C THR A 884 -11.31 45.41 -8.32
N TRP A 885 -10.29 44.52 -8.48
CA TRP A 885 -9.69 44.26 -9.81
C TRP A 885 -10.55 43.27 -10.61
N VAL A 886 -10.92 42.15 -9.99
CA VAL A 886 -11.60 41.04 -10.68
C VAL A 886 -13.05 41.41 -11.06
N LYS A 887 -13.71 42.25 -10.27
CA LYS A 887 -15.05 42.76 -10.60
C LYS A 887 -15.14 43.49 -11.94
N LYS A 888 -14.03 44.13 -12.38
CA LYS A 888 -13.98 44.80 -13.72
C LYS A 888 -14.09 43.82 -14.87
N ALA A 889 -13.72 42.55 -14.61
CA ALA A 889 -13.81 41.45 -15.57
C ALA A 889 -15.03 40.52 -15.31
N TYR A 890 -16.05 41.03 -14.59
CA TYR A 890 -17.27 40.27 -14.18
C TYR A 890 -16.98 39.00 -13.35
N MET A 891 -15.82 38.93 -12.69
CA MET A 891 -15.45 37.83 -11.82
C MET A 891 -15.62 38.21 -10.34
N GLN A 892 -16.01 37.24 -9.53
CA GLN A 892 -16.17 37.42 -8.07
C GLN A 892 -14.87 37.13 -7.33
N ASN A 893 -14.14 36.12 -7.80
CA ASN A 893 -12.89 35.68 -7.21
C ASN A 893 -11.95 35.11 -8.29
N VAL A 894 -10.67 35.43 -8.18
CA VAL A 894 -9.61 34.81 -8.98
C VAL A 894 -8.46 34.48 -8.05
N ARG A 895 -8.05 33.20 -8.02
CA ARG A 895 -6.86 32.75 -7.29
C ARG A 895 -5.95 31.99 -8.24
N LEU A 896 -4.70 32.38 -8.27
CA LEU A 896 -3.61 31.63 -8.89
C LEU A 896 -2.82 30.92 -7.79
N TYR A 897 -2.34 29.72 -8.07
CA TYR A 897 -1.49 29.02 -7.11
C TYR A 897 -0.43 28.17 -7.82
N ALA A 898 0.68 27.98 -7.14
CA ALA A 898 1.66 26.96 -7.45
C ALA A 898 1.69 25.97 -6.31
N SER A 899 1.76 24.68 -6.62
CA SER A 899 1.86 23.64 -5.61
C SER A 899 2.89 22.57 -5.98
N GLY A 900 3.50 22.00 -4.97
CA GLY A 900 4.39 20.85 -5.11
C GLY A 900 3.89 19.70 -4.23
N GLU A 901 3.88 18.50 -4.77
CA GLU A 901 3.50 17.28 -4.03
C GLU A 901 4.67 16.31 -4.01
N ASN A 902 4.89 15.62 -2.88
CA ASN A 902 6.00 14.68 -2.67
C ASN A 902 7.38 15.30 -3.02
N LEU A 903 7.60 16.56 -2.63
CA LEU A 903 8.77 17.35 -3.07
C LEU A 903 10.09 16.70 -2.66
N PHE A 904 10.18 16.19 -1.44
CA PHE A 904 11.33 15.41 -0.99
C PHE A 904 11.00 14.54 0.22
N THR A 905 11.83 13.51 0.41
CA THR A 905 11.74 12.55 1.52
C THR A 905 13.07 12.48 2.24
N ILE A 906 13.05 12.69 3.55
CA ILE A 906 14.22 12.49 4.43
C ILE A 906 14.12 11.06 4.96
N THR A 907 15.02 10.18 4.52
CA THR A 907 15.07 8.78 4.90
C THR A 907 16.47 8.21 4.75
N LYS A 908 16.72 7.07 5.44
CA LYS A 908 17.91 6.23 5.23
C LYS A 908 17.64 5.04 4.31
N PHE A 909 16.39 4.84 3.93
CA PHE A 909 16.01 3.79 2.99
C PHE A 909 16.49 4.14 1.58
N LYS A 910 17.12 3.17 0.91
CA LYS A 910 17.77 3.36 -0.40
C LYS A 910 16.92 2.89 -1.59
N GLY A 911 15.79 2.21 -1.30
CA GLY A 911 14.79 1.87 -2.32
C GLY A 911 14.00 3.09 -2.79
N MET A 912 12.99 2.87 -3.64
CA MET A 912 12.22 3.96 -4.26
C MET A 912 11.52 4.86 -3.25
N ASP A 913 10.77 4.27 -2.30
CA ASP A 913 10.03 5.05 -1.31
C ASP A 913 9.67 4.18 -0.08
N PRO A 914 9.96 4.63 1.15
CA PRO A 914 9.61 3.87 2.35
C PRO A 914 8.10 3.71 2.57
N GLU A 915 7.24 4.55 2.00
CA GLU A 915 5.78 4.41 2.08
C GLU A 915 5.25 3.23 1.25
N MET A 916 5.96 2.85 0.20
CA MET A 916 5.60 1.68 -0.61
C MET A 916 5.85 0.36 0.13
N MET A 917 6.65 0.37 1.20
CA MET A 917 7.02 -0.80 2.02
C MET A 917 7.63 -1.95 1.20
N CYS A 918 8.12 -1.67 0.02
CA CYS A 918 8.81 -2.60 -0.88
C CYS A 918 10.01 -1.91 -1.54
N GLY A 919 10.90 -2.70 -2.13
CA GLY A 919 12.07 -2.18 -2.83
C GLY A 919 11.74 -1.59 -4.19
N VAL A 920 10.81 -2.20 -4.92
CA VAL A 920 10.50 -1.92 -6.33
C VAL A 920 8.99 -1.82 -6.55
N GLY A 921 8.56 -0.90 -7.41
CA GLY A 921 7.18 -0.71 -7.80
C GLY A 921 7.06 0.41 -8.83
N TYR A 922 5.83 0.84 -9.13
CA TYR A 922 5.64 2.05 -9.94
C TYR A 922 6.18 3.25 -9.18
N ALA A 923 7.10 4.00 -9.80
CA ALA A 923 7.80 5.10 -9.15
C ALA A 923 6.81 6.13 -8.57
N PRO A 924 6.98 6.57 -7.32
CA PRO A 924 6.17 7.64 -6.75
C PRO A 924 6.31 8.90 -7.59
N MET A 925 5.18 9.59 -7.80
CA MET A 925 5.18 10.85 -8.54
C MET A 925 5.50 12.02 -7.62
N ARG A 926 6.42 12.88 -8.10
CA ARG A 926 6.59 14.25 -7.64
C ARG A 926 5.85 15.15 -8.60
N GLN A 927 5.01 16.04 -8.08
CA GLN A 927 4.21 16.93 -8.91
C GLN A 927 4.61 18.38 -8.67
N TYR A 928 4.79 19.13 -9.76
CA TYR A 928 4.91 20.59 -9.77
C TYR A 928 3.70 21.14 -10.52
N ALA A 929 2.76 21.72 -9.79
CA ALA A 929 1.50 22.15 -10.38
C ALA A 929 1.37 23.67 -10.37
N PHE A 930 0.76 24.19 -11.44
CA PHE A 930 0.22 25.52 -11.51
C PHE A 930 -1.31 25.45 -11.69
N GLY A 931 -2.04 26.21 -10.89
CA GLY A 931 -3.49 26.18 -10.95
C GLY A 931 -4.14 27.55 -10.91
N ILE A 932 -5.35 27.59 -11.44
CA ILE A 932 -6.21 28.75 -11.47
C ILE A 932 -7.62 28.40 -10.99
N ASN A 933 -8.17 29.20 -10.07
CA ASN A 933 -9.56 29.13 -9.67
C ASN A 933 -10.23 30.47 -9.99
N VAL A 934 -11.29 30.41 -10.78
CA VAL A 934 -12.08 31.60 -11.17
C VAL A 934 -13.53 31.38 -10.78
N THR A 935 -14.13 32.32 -10.04
CA THR A 935 -15.56 32.31 -9.76
C THR A 935 -16.20 33.55 -10.42
N PHE A 936 -17.25 33.31 -11.18
CA PHE A 936 -18.04 34.31 -11.91
C PHE A 936 -19.33 34.68 -11.17
#